data_313f8d80256fcb7b1934e2b0581c4eb2
#
_entry.id   313f8d80256fcb7b1934e2b0581c4eb2
#
_cell.length_a   1.000
_cell.length_b   1.000
_cell.length_c   1.000
_cell.angle_alpha   90.00
_cell.angle_beta   90.00
_cell.angle_gamma   90.00
#
_symmetry.space_group_name_H-M   'P 1'
#
loop_
_entity.id
_entity.type
_entity.pdbx_description
1 polymer ?
#
loop_
_entity_poly.entity_id
_entity_poly.type
_entity_poly.pdbx_seq_one_letter_code
_entity_poly.pdbx_strand_id
1 'polypeptide(L)'
;MALVFAVNAAVCWRLWFADFYGQMGSVEGSFIAISRYLMLHPGDHRWFPMWFCGIPFVRVYQPGLHAAVAALAMALRLSPQRAFHIVAALAYSAGPVALFWLCYKLTKSRGYALATGLAYSLTSPSLLLAADLRRDIGGVTLARRYFLLIGYGDAPHLAGLVLVPLIVWTLHEAVANGRRRFHAAGALLLAALMVVNWTATVGLALAVIAYFFAQARAVPPWRWLAAAGIPVTAYLLVCRWIPPDVLLSIPGNAANSDGTRYDAAHWAQLAALAGMLAVANFVMERARAHPALRFFVSFFLCSGFVVLGRYWFGWSVTPQAHRFQPEMEMALLGALLFPLWRAWDRLPRSVRTGLTAAGILFCGVQLVNYHRFANLLTAPIHVEDTIEYRMAKAFERENPGGRVFAPGSVAIWMNLFTDTPQMVGCCDQSVPNLEQRIAFYTIYSGQNAGARDERYSELWLKAYGASAVGVSGPNSRETYKPFANPAKFEGHMPVLWREGDDAIYRIPGRSGSLAHVIWPAQEVRRAPLHGLDVAPLIAYVEALDDASLPEARLRWIDERRFEVETGLQPGQRVSVQMSYAPGWSATAGGRSAPVHADALGLMVAEPRASGPTRLEFTYDDAAELRLTGWGQLLGLVLLLVQAIGIGGAHAGPALPER
;
A
#
# COMPACT_ATOMS: atom_id res chain seq x y z
N MET A 1 -22.11 -7.37 19.24
CA MET A 1 -21.57 -6.49 18.18
C MET A 1 -21.38 -5.06 18.69
N ALA A 2 -22.44 -4.38 19.15
CA ALA A 2 -22.32 -2.99 19.65
C ALA A 2 -21.25 -2.82 20.74
N LEU A 3 -21.20 -3.73 21.74
CA LEU A 3 -20.16 -3.69 22.78
C LEU A 3 -18.75 -3.84 22.21
N VAL A 4 -18.52 -4.77 21.28
CA VAL A 4 -17.21 -4.95 20.63
C VAL A 4 -16.82 -3.71 19.85
N PHE A 5 -17.74 -3.09 19.12
CA PHE A 5 -17.50 -1.83 18.42
C PHE A 5 -17.17 -0.71 19.42
N ALA A 6 -17.97 -0.53 20.46
CA ALA A 6 -17.79 0.54 21.45
C ALA A 6 -16.43 0.46 22.18
N VAL A 7 -15.98 -0.76 22.53
CA VAL A 7 -14.66 -0.99 23.14
C VAL A 7 -13.54 -0.48 22.24
N ASN A 8 -13.58 -0.81 20.94
CA ASN A 8 -12.55 -0.37 19.99
C ASN A 8 -12.68 1.13 19.68
N ALA A 9 -13.90 1.67 19.55
CA ALA A 9 -14.12 3.09 19.36
C ALA A 9 -13.62 3.92 20.56
N ALA A 10 -13.73 3.38 21.77
CA ALA A 10 -13.16 3.99 22.98
C ALA A 10 -11.63 3.95 23.00
N VAL A 11 -10.98 2.89 22.47
CA VAL A 11 -9.53 2.84 22.34
C VAL A 11 -9.04 3.91 21.36
N CYS A 12 -9.68 4.03 20.19
CA CYS A 12 -9.26 4.97 19.14
C CYS A 12 -10.01 6.31 19.19
N TRP A 13 -10.54 6.72 20.35
CA TRP A 13 -11.45 7.86 20.46
C TRP A 13 -10.88 9.17 19.88
N ARG A 14 -9.56 9.41 20.01
CA ARG A 14 -8.93 10.62 19.46
C ARG A 14 -8.96 10.71 17.95
N LEU A 15 -8.93 9.59 17.25
CA LEU A 15 -9.02 9.57 15.78
C LEU A 15 -10.35 10.11 15.24
N TRP A 16 -11.39 10.11 16.05
CA TRP A 16 -12.66 10.71 15.64
C TRP A 16 -12.59 12.25 15.53
N PHE A 17 -11.58 12.88 16.18
CA PHE A 17 -11.50 14.33 16.34
C PHE A 17 -10.14 14.93 16.01
N ALA A 18 -9.07 14.15 15.87
CA ALA A 18 -7.73 14.65 15.60
C ALA A 18 -7.50 14.95 14.12
N ASP A 19 -6.85 16.07 13.82
CA ASP A 19 -6.31 16.36 12.48
C ASP A 19 -4.85 15.87 12.37
N PHE A 20 -4.02 16.10 13.38
CA PHE A 20 -2.62 15.70 13.41
C PHE A 20 -2.20 15.18 14.77
N TYR A 21 -1.24 14.24 14.79
CA TYR A 21 -0.58 13.70 15.97
C TYR A 21 0.89 13.38 15.67
N GLY A 22 1.70 13.20 16.70
CA GLY A 22 3.17 13.23 16.62
C GLY A 22 3.87 12.04 15.93
N GLN A 23 3.18 11.25 15.11
CA GLN A 23 3.77 10.08 14.45
C GLN A 23 4.21 10.40 13.01
N MET A 24 5.09 11.39 12.84
CA MET A 24 5.53 11.85 11.52
C MET A 24 6.38 10.81 10.75
N GLY A 25 6.87 9.76 11.38
CA GLY A 25 7.47 8.60 10.71
C GLY A 25 6.46 7.67 10.04
N SER A 26 5.16 7.85 10.26
CA SER A 26 4.09 7.05 9.63
C SER A 26 3.95 7.36 8.14
N VAL A 27 3.72 6.34 7.31
CA VAL A 27 3.39 6.52 5.88
C VAL A 27 1.99 7.12 5.64
N GLU A 28 1.27 7.42 6.71
CA GLU A 28 -0.08 7.98 6.69
C GLU A 28 -0.16 9.28 5.89
N GLY A 29 0.85 10.16 6.00
CA GLY A 29 0.91 11.42 5.26
C GLY A 29 0.76 11.23 3.75
N SER A 30 1.42 10.22 3.21
CA SER A 30 1.31 9.85 1.80
C SER A 30 -0.10 9.36 1.42
N PHE A 31 -0.73 8.57 2.29
CA PHE A 31 -2.10 8.09 2.05
C PHE A 31 -3.12 9.22 2.10
N ILE A 32 -2.95 10.17 3.02
CA ILE A 32 -3.80 11.37 3.06
C ILE A 32 -3.55 12.24 1.82
N ALA A 33 -2.30 12.36 1.35
CA ALA A 33 -1.96 13.10 0.14
C ALA A 33 -2.66 12.53 -1.12
N ILE A 34 -2.75 11.20 -1.27
CA ILE A 34 -3.52 10.55 -2.34
C ILE A 34 -5.01 10.95 -2.24
N SER A 35 -5.57 10.91 -1.04
CA SER A 35 -6.97 11.29 -0.80
C SER A 35 -7.22 12.77 -1.11
N ARG A 36 -6.28 13.64 -0.72
CA ARG A 36 -6.30 15.08 -1.06
C ARG A 36 -6.26 15.28 -2.57
N TYR A 37 -5.38 14.56 -3.29
CA TYR A 37 -5.30 14.65 -4.75
C TYR A 37 -6.63 14.28 -5.41
N LEU A 38 -7.28 13.19 -4.99
CA LEU A 38 -8.60 12.80 -5.50
C LEU A 38 -9.70 13.84 -5.21
N MET A 39 -9.62 14.57 -4.09
CA MET A 39 -10.56 15.64 -3.78
C MET A 39 -10.39 16.85 -4.70
N LEU A 40 -9.14 17.17 -5.05
CA LEU A 40 -8.82 18.33 -5.89
C LEU A 40 -9.05 18.05 -7.38
N HIS A 41 -8.95 16.78 -7.81
CA HIS A 41 -9.07 16.34 -9.20
C HIS A 41 -10.17 15.28 -9.38
N PRO A 42 -11.44 15.56 -9.04
CA PRO A 42 -12.51 14.57 -9.05
C PRO A 42 -12.89 14.05 -10.46
N GLY A 43 -12.56 14.81 -11.51
CA GLY A 43 -12.91 14.48 -12.90
C GLY A 43 -11.78 13.87 -13.72
N ASP A 44 -10.53 14.13 -13.38
CA ASP A 44 -9.37 13.67 -14.12
C ASP A 44 -8.19 13.38 -13.19
N HIS A 45 -7.97 12.13 -12.91
CA HIS A 45 -6.91 11.62 -12.04
C HIS A 45 -6.14 10.47 -12.69
N ARG A 46 -6.00 10.46 -14.02
CA ARG A 46 -5.29 9.38 -14.72
C ARG A 46 -3.78 9.46 -14.58
N TRP A 47 -3.24 10.67 -14.47
CA TRP A 47 -1.82 10.93 -14.26
C TRP A 47 -1.60 11.55 -12.88
N PHE A 48 -0.58 11.09 -12.15
CA PHE A 48 -0.20 11.62 -10.84
C PHE A 48 1.18 12.25 -10.94
N PRO A 49 1.29 13.57 -10.99
CA PRO A 49 2.56 14.28 -11.25
C PRO A 49 3.46 14.40 -10.01
N MET A 50 2.93 14.14 -8.79
CA MET A 50 3.59 14.48 -7.54
C MET A 50 4.78 13.58 -7.20
N TRP A 51 4.77 12.28 -7.58
CA TRP A 51 5.77 11.29 -7.20
C TRP A 51 6.45 10.65 -8.39
N PHE A 52 7.71 10.19 -8.14
CA PHE A 52 8.46 9.36 -9.09
C PHE A 52 8.60 9.98 -10.47
N CYS A 53 8.77 11.31 -10.53
CA CYS A 53 8.80 12.05 -11.79
C CYS A 53 7.49 11.97 -12.61
N GLY A 54 6.36 11.73 -11.96
CA GLY A 54 5.05 11.50 -12.56
C GLY A 54 4.83 10.05 -12.97
N ILE A 55 3.67 9.52 -12.61
CA ILE A 55 3.26 8.13 -12.89
C ILE A 55 1.76 8.04 -13.18
N PRO A 56 1.28 6.99 -13.89
CA PRO A 56 -0.14 6.70 -13.98
C PRO A 56 -0.75 6.52 -12.59
N PHE A 57 -1.91 7.12 -12.33
CA PHE A 57 -2.54 7.09 -11.01
C PHE A 57 -2.82 5.65 -10.50
N VAL A 58 -3.16 4.73 -11.40
CA VAL A 58 -3.39 3.32 -11.06
C VAL A 58 -2.15 2.62 -10.49
N ARG A 59 -0.95 3.21 -10.65
CA ARG A 59 0.32 2.71 -10.11
C ARG A 59 0.71 3.35 -8.78
N VAL A 60 -0.02 4.38 -8.31
CA VAL A 60 0.28 5.06 -7.05
C VAL A 60 -0.06 4.16 -5.86
N TYR A 61 -1.31 3.75 -5.74
CA TYR A 61 -1.82 2.83 -4.71
C TYR A 61 -3.23 2.35 -5.07
N GLN A 62 -3.76 1.37 -4.30
CA GLN A 62 -5.14 0.91 -4.42
C GLN A 62 -6.11 2.04 -4.04
N PRO A 63 -7.02 2.46 -4.93
CA PRO A 63 -7.75 3.72 -4.74
C PRO A 63 -8.93 3.65 -3.76
N GLY A 64 -9.40 2.47 -3.37
CA GLY A 64 -10.67 2.30 -2.67
C GLY A 64 -10.78 3.04 -1.34
N LEU A 65 -9.77 2.92 -0.46
CA LEU A 65 -9.75 3.65 0.81
C LEU A 65 -9.68 5.16 0.56
N HIS A 66 -8.80 5.58 -0.36
CA HIS A 66 -8.55 6.99 -0.65
C HIS A 66 -9.78 7.66 -1.28
N ALA A 67 -10.48 6.95 -2.16
CA ALA A 67 -11.74 7.41 -2.73
C ALA A 67 -12.85 7.54 -1.66
N ALA A 68 -12.92 6.58 -0.73
CA ALA A 68 -13.85 6.67 0.40
C ALA A 68 -13.54 7.86 1.32
N VAL A 69 -12.26 8.11 1.61
CA VAL A 69 -11.81 9.28 2.39
C VAL A 69 -12.15 10.58 1.66
N ALA A 70 -11.83 10.68 0.38
CA ALA A 70 -12.12 11.85 -0.44
C ALA A 70 -13.64 12.13 -0.49
N ALA A 71 -14.45 11.09 -0.73
CA ALA A 71 -15.91 11.20 -0.74
C ALA A 71 -16.47 11.68 0.62
N LEU A 72 -15.97 11.11 1.72
CA LEU A 72 -16.37 11.52 3.08
C LEU A 72 -15.99 12.97 3.36
N ALA A 73 -14.75 13.36 3.00
CA ALA A 73 -14.26 14.71 3.19
C ALA A 73 -15.10 15.73 2.44
N MET A 74 -15.41 15.45 1.16
CA MET A 74 -16.26 16.33 0.33
C MET A 74 -17.70 16.38 0.86
N ALA A 75 -18.29 15.23 1.21
CA ALA A 75 -19.67 15.19 1.67
C ALA A 75 -19.90 15.92 3.00
N LEU A 76 -18.94 15.81 3.93
CA LEU A 76 -19.04 16.41 5.27
C LEU A 76 -18.24 17.71 5.42
N ARG A 77 -17.58 18.19 4.35
CA ARG A 77 -16.71 19.36 4.34
C ARG A 77 -15.60 19.30 5.38
N LEU A 78 -14.99 18.13 5.52
CA LEU A 78 -13.88 17.89 6.43
C LEU A 78 -12.54 18.07 5.72
N SER A 79 -11.47 18.29 6.51
CA SER A 79 -10.12 18.17 6.01
C SER A 79 -9.82 16.71 5.60
N PRO A 80 -8.95 16.46 4.59
CA PRO A 80 -8.63 15.11 4.16
C PRO A 80 -8.04 14.26 5.29
N GLN A 81 -7.21 14.83 6.18
CA GLN A 81 -6.66 14.14 7.34
C GLN A 81 -7.74 13.76 8.36
N ARG A 82 -8.68 14.63 8.65
CA ARG A 82 -9.82 14.32 9.54
C ARG A 82 -10.67 13.19 8.98
N ALA A 83 -11.01 13.26 7.71
CA ALA A 83 -11.77 12.20 7.03
C ALA A 83 -11.02 10.87 7.03
N PHE A 84 -9.70 10.89 6.80
CA PHE A 84 -8.85 9.69 6.86
C PHE A 84 -8.88 9.06 8.25
N HIS A 85 -8.70 9.85 9.31
CA HIS A 85 -8.73 9.37 10.70
C HIS A 85 -10.09 8.78 11.08
N ILE A 86 -11.21 9.38 10.64
CA ILE A 86 -12.55 8.83 10.87
C ILE A 86 -12.70 7.46 10.18
N VAL A 87 -12.26 7.33 8.91
CA VAL A 87 -12.30 6.06 8.18
C VAL A 87 -11.41 5.02 8.85
N ALA A 88 -10.22 5.41 9.30
CA ALA A 88 -9.30 4.55 10.05
C ALA A 88 -9.90 4.08 11.38
N ALA A 89 -10.56 4.97 12.14
CA ALA A 89 -11.25 4.65 13.39
C ALA A 89 -12.42 3.68 13.18
N LEU A 90 -13.19 3.90 12.11
CA LEU A 90 -14.27 2.98 11.68
C LEU A 90 -13.70 1.59 11.36
N ALA A 91 -12.63 1.51 10.55
CA ALA A 91 -11.99 0.26 10.18
C ALA A 91 -11.44 -0.49 11.41
N TYR A 92 -10.72 0.22 12.29
CA TYR A 92 -10.18 -0.32 13.54
C TYR A 92 -11.29 -0.91 14.42
N SER A 93 -12.42 -0.21 14.52
CA SER A 93 -13.55 -0.61 15.37
C SER A 93 -14.39 -1.73 14.74
N ALA A 94 -14.51 -1.78 13.42
CA ALA A 94 -15.31 -2.76 12.70
C ALA A 94 -14.62 -4.12 12.51
N GLY A 95 -13.27 -4.19 12.47
CA GLY A 95 -12.54 -5.45 12.28
C GLY A 95 -12.92 -6.54 13.29
N PRO A 96 -12.87 -6.28 14.62
CA PRO A 96 -13.30 -7.26 15.62
C PRO A 96 -14.80 -7.60 15.56
N VAL A 97 -15.64 -6.67 15.08
CA VAL A 97 -17.07 -6.93 14.85
C VAL A 97 -17.27 -7.91 13.68
N ALA A 98 -16.48 -7.77 12.62
CA ALA A 98 -16.49 -8.72 11.50
C ALA A 98 -16.04 -10.12 11.95
N LEU A 99 -15.00 -10.21 12.79
CA LEU A 99 -14.56 -11.47 13.40
C LEU A 99 -15.65 -12.07 14.31
N PHE A 100 -16.30 -11.25 15.16
CA PHE A 100 -17.48 -11.68 15.94
C PHE A 100 -18.54 -12.30 15.02
N TRP A 101 -18.85 -11.62 13.90
CA TRP A 101 -19.84 -12.08 12.95
C TRP A 101 -19.48 -13.43 12.35
N LEU A 102 -18.24 -13.61 11.90
CA LEU A 102 -17.74 -14.88 11.37
C LEU A 102 -17.84 -16.00 12.40
N CYS A 103 -17.34 -15.79 13.63
CA CYS A 103 -17.41 -16.75 14.73
C CYS A 103 -18.85 -17.16 15.01
N TYR A 104 -19.79 -16.19 15.09
CA TYR A 104 -21.21 -16.47 15.28
C TYR A 104 -21.81 -17.28 14.13
N LYS A 105 -21.48 -16.95 12.89
CA LYS A 105 -22.00 -17.68 11.72
C LYS A 105 -21.51 -19.12 11.65
N LEU A 106 -20.25 -19.36 12.01
CA LEU A 106 -19.65 -20.70 12.01
C LEU A 106 -20.09 -21.58 13.20
N THR A 107 -20.42 -20.98 14.36
CA THR A 107 -20.67 -21.75 15.60
C THR A 107 -22.08 -21.59 16.17
N LYS A 108 -22.87 -20.58 15.70
CA LYS A 108 -24.14 -20.14 16.25
C LYS A 108 -24.07 -19.69 17.73
N SER A 109 -22.87 -19.62 18.31
CA SER A 109 -22.66 -19.22 19.71
C SER A 109 -22.35 -17.73 19.84
N ARG A 110 -23.24 -16.98 20.50
CA ARG A 110 -23.01 -15.55 20.82
C ARG A 110 -21.90 -15.39 21.85
N GLY A 111 -21.79 -16.31 22.82
CA GLY A 111 -20.76 -16.27 23.87
C GLY A 111 -19.35 -16.45 23.30
N TYR A 112 -19.13 -17.47 22.47
CA TYR A 112 -17.86 -17.68 21.79
C TYR A 112 -17.50 -16.49 20.88
N ALA A 113 -18.44 -16.01 20.08
CA ALA A 113 -18.22 -14.87 19.20
C ALA A 113 -17.86 -13.60 19.99
N LEU A 114 -18.53 -13.34 21.12
CA LEU A 114 -18.22 -12.19 21.98
C LEU A 114 -16.84 -12.32 22.61
N ALA A 115 -16.51 -13.48 23.17
CA ALA A 115 -15.20 -13.72 23.76
C ALA A 115 -14.07 -13.54 22.74
N THR A 116 -14.22 -14.13 21.53
CA THR A 116 -13.21 -13.99 20.47
C THR A 116 -13.09 -12.55 19.97
N GLY A 117 -14.20 -11.84 19.78
CA GLY A 117 -14.19 -10.44 19.36
C GLY A 117 -13.55 -9.52 20.41
N LEU A 118 -13.84 -9.71 21.71
CA LEU A 118 -13.22 -8.93 22.78
C LEU A 118 -11.75 -9.30 22.97
N ALA A 119 -11.38 -10.58 22.90
CA ALA A 119 -9.99 -10.99 22.97
C ALA A 119 -9.16 -10.37 21.82
N TYR A 120 -9.65 -10.40 20.58
CA TYR A 120 -9.00 -9.75 19.45
C TYR A 120 -8.94 -8.23 19.58
N SER A 121 -9.89 -7.62 20.30
CA SER A 121 -9.89 -6.18 20.59
C SER A 121 -8.82 -5.78 21.60
N LEU A 122 -8.60 -6.60 22.64
CA LEU A 122 -7.90 -6.22 23.86
C LEU A 122 -6.66 -7.07 24.16
N THR A 123 -6.23 -7.95 23.23
CA THR A 123 -5.00 -8.72 23.39
C THR A 123 -4.18 -8.70 22.09
N SER A 124 -2.87 -8.84 22.23
CA SER A 124 -1.93 -8.92 21.12
C SER A 124 -0.99 -10.12 21.33
N PRO A 125 -1.46 -11.35 21.14
CA PRO A 125 -0.67 -12.55 21.42
C PRO A 125 0.60 -12.67 20.57
N SER A 126 0.70 -12.02 19.44
CA SER A 126 1.93 -11.93 18.63
C SER A 126 3.12 -11.38 19.42
N LEU A 127 2.88 -10.49 20.40
CA LEU A 127 3.91 -9.92 21.28
C LEU A 127 4.53 -10.96 22.22
N LEU A 128 3.80 -12.03 22.53
CA LEU A 128 4.31 -13.15 23.30
C LEU A 128 5.13 -14.11 22.41
N LEU A 129 4.76 -14.25 21.15
CA LEU A 129 5.33 -15.22 20.21
C LEU A 129 6.60 -14.74 19.51
N ALA A 130 6.75 -13.42 19.31
CA ALA A 130 7.90 -12.82 18.63
C ALA A 130 8.54 -11.71 19.46
N ALA A 131 9.80 -11.93 19.88
CA ALA A 131 10.55 -10.98 20.72
C ALA A 131 10.79 -9.64 20.02
N ASP A 132 10.98 -9.67 18.69
CA ASP A 132 11.20 -8.46 17.89
C ASP A 132 9.98 -7.54 17.90
N LEU A 133 8.77 -8.11 17.79
CA LEU A 133 7.53 -7.34 17.89
C LEU A 133 7.36 -6.69 19.26
N ARG A 134 7.74 -7.41 20.29
CA ARG A 134 7.70 -6.90 21.67
C ARG A 134 8.69 -5.74 21.89
N ARG A 135 9.90 -5.86 21.31
CA ARG A 135 10.92 -4.79 21.37
C ARG A 135 10.46 -3.55 20.60
N ASP A 136 9.90 -3.75 19.45
CA ASP A 136 9.38 -2.70 18.58
C ASP A 136 8.31 -1.81 19.27
N ILE A 137 7.37 -2.42 19.99
CA ILE A 137 6.29 -1.67 20.68
C ILE A 137 6.63 -1.31 22.14
N GLY A 138 7.64 -1.95 22.74
CA GLY A 138 8.08 -1.68 24.11
C GLY A 138 7.34 -2.44 25.22
N GLY A 139 6.55 -3.49 24.91
CA GLY A 139 5.84 -4.26 25.95
C GLY A 139 4.93 -5.35 25.41
N VAL A 140 4.43 -6.21 26.31
CA VAL A 140 3.57 -7.38 25.96
C VAL A 140 2.07 -7.09 26.10
N THR A 141 1.68 -6.06 26.83
CA THR A 141 0.28 -5.72 27.13
C THR A 141 -0.25 -4.54 26.33
N LEU A 142 0.52 -4.11 25.30
CA LEU A 142 0.22 -2.95 24.49
C LEU A 142 -0.61 -3.32 23.23
N ALA A 143 -1.30 -2.32 22.67
CA ALA A 143 -2.22 -2.49 21.56
C ALA A 143 -1.46 -2.59 20.21
N ARG A 144 -0.93 -3.78 19.85
CA ARG A 144 -0.15 -3.96 18.62
C ARG A 144 -0.94 -3.53 17.38
N ARG A 145 -2.20 -3.92 17.26
CA ARG A 145 -3.04 -3.55 16.11
C ARG A 145 -3.22 -2.03 15.99
N TYR A 146 -3.32 -1.32 17.12
CA TYR A 146 -3.37 0.15 17.12
C TYR A 146 -2.03 0.77 16.74
N PHE A 147 -0.93 0.18 17.20
CA PHE A 147 0.41 0.62 16.83
C PHE A 147 0.68 0.45 15.33
N LEU A 148 0.22 -0.65 14.71
CA LEU A 148 0.30 -0.81 13.26
C LEU A 148 -0.48 0.29 12.52
N LEU A 149 -1.67 0.64 13.03
CA LEU A 149 -2.49 1.70 12.46
C LEU A 149 -1.78 3.05 12.47
N ILE A 150 -1.23 3.45 13.62
CA ILE A 150 -0.74 4.80 13.87
C ILE A 150 0.76 4.94 13.61
N GLY A 151 1.57 4.05 14.16
CA GLY A 151 3.03 4.11 14.05
C GLY A 151 3.54 3.79 12.64
N TYR A 152 2.90 2.85 11.96
CA TYR A 152 3.26 2.49 10.59
C TYR A 152 2.32 3.06 9.51
N GLY A 153 1.15 3.58 9.90
CA GLY A 153 0.16 4.10 8.95
C GLY A 153 -0.60 3.02 8.19
N ASP A 154 -0.78 1.82 8.77
CA ASP A 154 -1.33 0.64 8.10
C ASP A 154 -2.88 0.64 8.02
N ALA A 155 -3.48 1.83 7.90
CA ALA A 155 -4.93 2.02 7.80
C ALA A 155 -5.55 1.25 6.60
N PRO A 156 -4.94 1.21 5.39
CA PRO A 156 -5.50 0.43 4.29
C PRO A 156 -5.58 -1.06 4.59
N HIS A 157 -4.57 -1.64 5.27
CA HIS A 157 -4.58 -3.05 5.66
C HIS A 157 -5.68 -3.33 6.69
N LEU A 158 -5.77 -2.50 7.74
CA LEU A 158 -6.82 -2.66 8.75
C LEU A 158 -8.23 -2.50 8.17
N ALA A 159 -8.41 -1.62 7.18
CA ALA A 159 -9.67 -1.51 6.45
C ALA A 159 -9.99 -2.79 5.67
N GLY A 160 -8.98 -3.38 5.01
CA GLY A 160 -9.10 -4.69 4.35
C GLY A 160 -9.45 -5.81 5.33
N LEU A 161 -8.90 -5.81 6.54
CA LEU A 161 -9.16 -6.81 7.58
C LEU A 161 -10.63 -6.83 8.06
N VAL A 162 -11.39 -5.77 7.85
CA VAL A 162 -12.86 -5.79 8.08
C VAL A 162 -13.54 -6.74 7.09
N LEU A 163 -13.05 -6.77 5.84
CA LEU A 163 -13.66 -7.54 4.77
C LEU A 163 -13.29 -9.03 4.81
N VAL A 164 -12.09 -9.37 5.30
CA VAL A 164 -11.62 -10.77 5.35
C VAL A 164 -12.60 -11.72 6.05
N PRO A 165 -13.04 -11.50 7.29
CA PRO A 165 -14.01 -12.40 7.93
C PRO A 165 -15.38 -12.42 7.22
N LEU A 166 -15.79 -11.31 6.61
CA LEU A 166 -17.05 -11.23 5.88
C LEU A 166 -17.00 -12.05 4.58
N ILE A 167 -15.86 -12.01 3.87
CA ILE A 167 -15.66 -12.82 2.64
C ILE A 167 -15.60 -14.31 2.99
N VAL A 168 -14.89 -14.70 4.06
CA VAL A 168 -14.88 -16.09 4.54
C VAL A 168 -16.30 -16.56 4.91
N TRP A 169 -17.10 -15.70 5.55
CA TRP A 169 -18.52 -16.02 5.80
C TRP A 169 -19.30 -16.21 4.50
N THR A 170 -19.18 -15.31 3.52
CA THR A 170 -19.90 -15.48 2.24
C THR A 170 -19.45 -16.73 1.50
N LEU A 171 -18.15 -17.06 1.54
CA LEU A 171 -17.63 -18.30 1.00
C LEU A 171 -18.24 -19.52 1.71
N HIS A 172 -18.35 -19.50 3.05
CA HIS A 172 -19.02 -20.55 3.82
C HIS A 172 -20.48 -20.74 3.37
N GLU A 173 -21.24 -19.66 3.23
CA GLU A 173 -22.64 -19.73 2.79
C GLU A 173 -22.77 -20.21 1.34
N ALA A 174 -21.84 -19.84 0.47
CA ALA A 174 -21.83 -20.28 -0.92
C ALA A 174 -21.44 -21.76 -1.05
N VAL A 175 -20.37 -22.19 -0.38
CA VAL A 175 -19.75 -23.49 -0.59
C VAL A 175 -20.34 -24.55 0.32
N ALA A 176 -20.38 -24.35 1.64
CA ALA A 176 -20.93 -25.33 2.58
C ALA A 176 -22.46 -25.39 2.54
N ASN A 177 -23.12 -24.23 2.53
CA ASN A 177 -24.59 -24.16 2.58
C ASN A 177 -25.25 -24.14 1.18
N GLY A 178 -24.45 -24.02 0.10
CA GLY A 178 -24.93 -24.03 -1.29
C GLY A 178 -25.81 -22.83 -1.68
N ARG A 179 -25.71 -21.72 -0.97
CA ARG A 179 -26.55 -20.52 -1.15
C ARG A 179 -25.99 -19.63 -2.26
N ARG A 180 -26.51 -19.74 -3.47
CA ARG A 180 -25.99 -19.10 -4.70
C ARG A 180 -25.79 -17.59 -4.58
N ARG A 181 -26.72 -16.84 -3.98
CA ARG A 181 -26.61 -15.38 -3.79
C ARG A 181 -25.33 -14.93 -3.10
N PHE A 182 -24.69 -15.81 -2.33
CA PHE A 182 -23.45 -15.49 -1.64
C PHE A 182 -22.21 -15.54 -2.54
N HIS A 183 -22.31 -16.09 -3.77
CA HIS A 183 -21.26 -15.93 -4.77
C HIS A 183 -21.15 -14.46 -5.18
N ALA A 184 -22.28 -13.82 -5.53
CA ALA A 184 -22.31 -12.40 -5.88
C ALA A 184 -21.87 -11.50 -4.71
N ALA A 185 -22.37 -11.77 -3.48
CA ALA A 185 -21.95 -11.02 -2.30
C ALA A 185 -20.44 -11.19 -2.02
N GLY A 186 -19.90 -12.41 -2.17
CA GLY A 186 -18.47 -12.69 -2.05
C GLY A 186 -17.65 -11.97 -3.11
N ALA A 187 -18.13 -11.94 -4.36
CA ALA A 187 -17.45 -11.23 -5.44
C ALA A 187 -17.40 -9.71 -5.20
N LEU A 188 -18.49 -9.10 -4.73
CA LEU A 188 -18.52 -7.67 -4.39
C LEU A 188 -17.59 -7.32 -3.23
N LEU A 189 -17.62 -8.12 -2.15
CA LEU A 189 -16.74 -7.89 -1.00
C LEU A 189 -15.26 -8.10 -1.36
N LEU A 190 -14.95 -9.10 -2.20
CA LEU A 190 -13.60 -9.34 -2.67
C LEU A 190 -13.13 -8.23 -3.62
N ALA A 191 -13.98 -7.75 -4.52
CA ALA A 191 -13.70 -6.59 -5.35
C ALA A 191 -13.39 -5.35 -4.51
N ALA A 192 -14.18 -5.09 -3.47
CA ALA A 192 -13.92 -4.02 -2.51
C ALA A 192 -12.57 -4.23 -1.78
N LEU A 193 -12.25 -5.45 -1.34
CA LEU A 193 -10.98 -5.76 -0.70
C LEU A 193 -9.78 -5.48 -1.62
N MET A 194 -9.85 -5.92 -2.87
CA MET A 194 -8.77 -5.75 -3.86
C MET A 194 -8.44 -4.29 -4.10
N VAL A 195 -9.44 -3.40 -4.17
CA VAL A 195 -9.22 -1.95 -4.35
C VAL A 195 -8.87 -1.23 -3.05
N VAL A 196 -9.05 -1.86 -1.88
CA VAL A 196 -8.68 -1.28 -0.57
C VAL A 196 -7.24 -1.61 -0.22
N ASN A 197 -6.84 -2.89 -0.28
CA ASN A 197 -5.49 -3.29 0.14
C ASN A 197 -5.05 -4.67 -0.37
N TRP A 198 -3.86 -4.72 -0.96
CA TRP A 198 -3.26 -5.95 -1.49
C TRP A 198 -2.80 -6.91 -0.38
N THR A 199 -2.23 -6.38 0.70
CA THR A 199 -1.76 -7.21 1.83
C THR A 199 -2.93 -7.98 2.43
N ALA A 200 -4.04 -7.30 2.72
CA ALA A 200 -5.25 -7.97 3.21
C ALA A 200 -5.84 -8.95 2.18
N THR A 201 -5.66 -8.72 0.87
CA THR A 201 -6.07 -9.67 -0.17
C THR A 201 -5.23 -10.96 -0.11
N VAL A 202 -3.92 -10.85 0.15
CA VAL A 202 -3.05 -12.01 0.41
C VAL A 202 -3.44 -12.70 1.74
N GLY A 203 -3.73 -11.92 2.79
CA GLY A 203 -4.25 -12.42 4.07
C GLY A 203 -5.54 -13.24 3.89
N LEU A 204 -6.45 -12.75 3.03
CA LEU A 204 -7.65 -13.51 2.63
C LEU A 204 -7.27 -14.82 1.91
N ALA A 205 -6.28 -14.83 1.02
CA ALA A 205 -5.86 -16.07 0.35
C ALA A 205 -5.40 -17.13 1.36
N LEU A 206 -4.65 -16.74 2.41
CA LEU A 206 -4.28 -17.65 3.51
C LEU A 206 -5.52 -18.18 4.23
N ALA A 207 -6.53 -17.34 4.50
CA ALA A 207 -7.78 -17.75 5.12
C ALA A 207 -8.61 -18.70 4.21
N VAL A 208 -8.64 -18.44 2.90
CA VAL A 208 -9.34 -19.32 1.92
C VAL A 208 -8.66 -20.69 1.80
N ILE A 209 -7.32 -20.73 1.75
CA ILE A 209 -6.55 -21.98 1.78
C ILE A 209 -6.88 -22.76 3.07
N ALA A 210 -6.85 -22.11 4.21
CA ALA A 210 -7.21 -22.71 5.49
C ALA A 210 -8.65 -23.25 5.49
N TYR A 211 -9.59 -22.49 4.94
CA TYR A 211 -10.98 -22.89 4.83
C TYR A 211 -11.16 -24.08 3.88
N PHE A 212 -10.43 -24.09 2.76
CA PHE A 212 -10.42 -25.22 1.85
C PHE A 212 -9.97 -26.52 2.56
N PHE A 213 -8.81 -26.51 3.23
CA PHE A 213 -8.34 -27.69 3.96
C PHE A 213 -9.32 -28.14 5.06
N ALA A 214 -9.98 -27.20 5.73
CA ALA A 214 -10.96 -27.52 6.76
C ALA A 214 -12.25 -28.16 6.23
N GLN A 215 -12.64 -27.89 4.97
CA GLN A 215 -13.94 -28.25 4.40
C GLN A 215 -13.85 -29.15 3.15
N ALA A 216 -12.66 -29.39 2.59
CA ALA A 216 -12.49 -30.04 1.28
C ALA A 216 -13.21 -31.39 1.15
N ARG A 217 -13.23 -32.20 2.21
CA ARG A 217 -13.88 -33.52 2.21
C ARG A 217 -15.39 -33.47 2.48
N ALA A 218 -15.87 -32.38 3.12
CA ALA A 218 -17.27 -32.23 3.47
C ALA A 218 -18.11 -31.60 2.35
N VAL A 219 -17.46 -30.96 1.38
CA VAL A 219 -18.10 -30.17 0.33
C VAL A 219 -17.85 -30.82 -1.04
N PRO A 220 -18.89 -31.01 -1.86
CA PRO A 220 -18.73 -31.56 -3.20
C PRO A 220 -17.80 -30.71 -4.09
N PRO A 221 -16.93 -31.31 -4.91
CA PRO A 221 -15.94 -30.59 -5.73
C PRO A 221 -16.54 -29.52 -6.65
N TRP A 222 -17.73 -29.76 -7.19
CA TRP A 222 -18.39 -28.80 -8.08
C TRP A 222 -18.75 -27.46 -7.41
N ARG A 223 -18.98 -27.45 -6.08
CA ARG A 223 -19.23 -26.21 -5.33
C ARG A 223 -17.95 -25.37 -5.20
N TRP A 224 -16.80 -26.02 -5.08
CA TRP A 224 -15.51 -25.35 -5.12
C TRP A 224 -15.24 -24.76 -6.51
N LEU A 225 -15.56 -25.52 -7.56
CA LEU A 225 -15.44 -25.03 -8.94
C LEU A 225 -16.35 -23.81 -9.18
N ALA A 226 -17.59 -23.86 -8.70
CA ALA A 226 -18.50 -22.71 -8.75
C ALA A 226 -17.95 -21.51 -7.97
N ALA A 227 -17.36 -21.72 -6.79
CA ALA A 227 -16.75 -20.66 -5.97
C ALA A 227 -15.51 -20.04 -6.64
N ALA A 228 -14.80 -20.75 -7.52
CA ALA A 228 -13.71 -20.20 -8.32
C ALA A 228 -14.16 -19.04 -9.24
N GLY A 229 -15.45 -18.95 -9.56
CA GLY A 229 -16.03 -17.80 -10.24
C GLY A 229 -16.04 -16.52 -9.41
N ILE A 230 -15.95 -16.59 -8.06
CA ILE A 230 -15.94 -15.42 -7.19
C ILE A 230 -14.74 -14.51 -7.48
N PRO A 231 -13.47 -14.98 -7.41
CA PRO A 231 -12.31 -14.12 -7.68
C PRO A 231 -12.25 -13.63 -9.12
N VAL A 232 -12.71 -14.42 -10.10
CA VAL A 232 -12.78 -13.98 -11.50
C VAL A 232 -13.73 -12.79 -11.64
N THR A 233 -14.95 -12.92 -11.11
CA THR A 233 -15.94 -11.82 -11.14
C THR A 233 -15.43 -10.61 -10.39
N ALA A 234 -14.85 -10.79 -9.20
CA ALA A 234 -14.29 -9.71 -8.40
C ALA A 234 -13.21 -8.93 -9.15
N TYR A 235 -12.24 -9.64 -9.77
CA TYR A 235 -11.19 -8.99 -10.54
C TYR A 235 -11.74 -8.22 -11.75
N LEU A 236 -12.63 -8.83 -12.51
CA LEU A 236 -13.25 -8.17 -13.65
C LEU A 236 -14.00 -6.88 -13.26
N LEU A 237 -14.63 -6.85 -12.09
CA LEU A 237 -15.29 -5.64 -11.59
C LEU A 237 -14.32 -4.48 -11.30
N VAL A 238 -13.07 -4.78 -10.98
CA VAL A 238 -12.07 -3.78 -10.55
C VAL A 238 -10.86 -3.67 -11.49
N CYS A 239 -10.83 -4.41 -12.60
CA CYS A 239 -9.68 -4.46 -13.51
C CYS A 239 -9.31 -3.09 -14.12
N ARG A 240 -10.23 -2.12 -14.14
CA ARG A 240 -9.95 -0.74 -14.55
C ARG A 240 -9.04 -0.01 -13.55
N TRP A 241 -9.17 -0.34 -12.25
CA TRP A 241 -8.40 0.26 -11.16
C TRP A 241 -7.14 -0.54 -10.82
N ILE A 242 -7.10 -1.78 -11.28
CA ILE A 242 -6.00 -2.73 -11.12
C ILE A 242 -5.80 -3.41 -12.48
N PRO A 243 -5.30 -2.69 -13.49
CA PRO A 243 -5.15 -3.25 -14.82
C PRO A 243 -4.09 -4.37 -14.84
N PRO A 244 -4.15 -5.27 -15.84
CA PRO A 244 -3.25 -6.42 -15.93
C PRO A 244 -1.77 -6.06 -15.92
N ASP A 245 -1.37 -4.94 -16.52
CA ASP A 245 0.02 -4.48 -16.56
C ASP A 245 0.57 -4.12 -15.17
N VAL A 246 -0.27 -3.56 -14.29
CA VAL A 246 0.08 -3.31 -12.87
C VAL A 246 0.35 -4.63 -12.17
N LEU A 247 -0.52 -5.65 -12.34
CA LEU A 247 -0.30 -6.97 -11.74
C LEU A 247 0.99 -7.63 -12.25
N LEU A 248 1.25 -7.54 -13.55
CA LEU A 248 2.43 -8.12 -14.19
C LEU A 248 3.73 -7.39 -13.81
N SER A 249 3.65 -6.12 -13.40
CA SER A 249 4.83 -5.36 -12.94
C SER A 249 5.31 -5.75 -11.53
N ILE A 250 4.43 -6.28 -10.67
CA ILE A 250 4.75 -6.63 -9.28
C ILE A 250 5.94 -7.61 -9.16
N PRO A 251 6.00 -8.71 -9.92
CA PRO A 251 7.15 -9.62 -9.86
C PRO A 251 8.48 -8.97 -10.27
N GLY A 252 8.45 -8.03 -11.22
CA GLY A 252 9.62 -7.25 -11.62
C GLY A 252 10.16 -6.35 -10.49
N ASN A 253 9.24 -5.83 -9.65
CA ASN A 253 9.56 -5.01 -8.49
C ASN A 253 9.81 -5.81 -7.20
N ALA A 254 9.80 -7.13 -7.26
CA ALA A 254 9.90 -7.99 -6.08
C ALA A 254 11.15 -7.72 -5.24
N ALA A 255 12.31 -7.52 -5.85
CA ALA A 255 13.56 -7.21 -5.15
C ALA A 255 13.49 -5.90 -4.35
N ASN A 256 12.59 -4.99 -4.73
CA ASN A 256 12.45 -3.66 -4.15
C ASN A 256 11.34 -3.58 -3.09
N SER A 257 10.45 -4.55 -3.06
CA SER A 257 9.28 -4.55 -2.18
C SER A 257 9.32 -5.65 -1.12
N ASP A 258 10.51 -6.08 -0.70
CA ASP A 258 10.70 -7.25 0.18
C ASP A 258 10.16 -8.55 -0.45
N GLY A 259 10.00 -8.53 -1.78
CA GLY A 259 9.52 -9.66 -2.56
C GLY A 259 10.64 -10.63 -2.87
N THR A 260 10.32 -11.89 -2.90
CA THR A 260 11.25 -12.97 -3.14
C THR A 260 11.05 -13.54 -4.54
N ARG A 261 12.15 -13.83 -5.23
CA ARG A 261 12.09 -14.79 -6.32
C ARG A 261 11.96 -16.17 -5.69
N TYR A 262 10.91 -16.89 -6.05
CA TYR A 262 10.69 -18.24 -5.55
C TYR A 262 11.75 -19.19 -6.09
N ASP A 263 12.58 -19.69 -5.20
CA ASP A 263 13.59 -20.72 -5.44
C ASP A 263 13.17 -22.08 -4.85
N ALA A 264 14.04 -23.06 -4.92
CA ALA A 264 13.78 -24.40 -4.39
C ALA A 264 13.46 -24.41 -2.88
N ALA A 265 14.07 -23.49 -2.10
CA ALA A 265 13.81 -23.38 -0.67
C ALA A 265 12.39 -22.88 -0.39
N HIS A 266 11.92 -21.88 -1.14
CA HIS A 266 10.55 -21.36 -1.02
C HIS A 266 9.51 -22.43 -1.40
N TRP A 267 9.76 -23.19 -2.48
CA TRP A 267 8.87 -24.30 -2.85
C TRP A 267 8.85 -25.39 -1.79
N ALA A 268 10.00 -25.72 -1.17
CA ALA A 268 10.07 -26.64 -0.05
C ALA A 268 9.29 -26.14 1.17
N GLN A 269 9.37 -24.85 1.50
CA GLN A 269 8.58 -24.23 2.58
C GLN A 269 7.07 -24.31 2.30
N LEU A 270 6.64 -24.03 1.07
CA LEU A 270 5.24 -24.15 0.68
C LEU A 270 4.74 -25.60 0.73
N ALA A 271 5.56 -26.55 0.30
CA ALA A 271 5.25 -27.97 0.41
C ALA A 271 5.15 -28.43 1.87
N ALA A 272 6.05 -27.94 2.75
CA ALA A 272 5.99 -28.20 4.19
C ALA A 272 4.71 -27.64 4.81
N LEU A 273 4.30 -26.40 4.46
CA LEU A 273 3.03 -25.82 4.89
C LEU A 273 1.84 -26.67 4.43
N ALA A 274 1.81 -27.07 3.17
CA ALA A 274 0.73 -27.91 2.64
C ALA A 274 0.66 -29.26 3.35
N GLY A 275 1.82 -29.90 3.61
CA GLY A 275 1.91 -31.13 4.38
C GLY A 275 1.42 -30.96 5.82
N MET A 276 1.84 -29.91 6.49
CA MET A 276 1.38 -29.57 7.86
C MET A 276 -0.14 -29.37 7.91
N LEU A 277 -0.72 -28.65 6.97
CA LEU A 277 -2.16 -28.45 6.87
C LEU A 277 -2.90 -29.77 6.61
N ALA A 278 -2.39 -30.60 5.72
CA ALA A 278 -2.98 -31.91 5.42
C ALA A 278 -2.98 -32.83 6.65
N VAL A 279 -1.84 -32.92 7.34
CA VAL A 279 -1.70 -33.76 8.58
C VAL A 279 -2.59 -33.18 9.68
N ALA A 280 -2.56 -31.89 9.97
CA ALA A 280 -3.38 -31.28 11.00
C ALA A 280 -4.88 -31.51 10.75
N ASN A 281 -5.34 -31.31 9.51
CA ASN A 281 -6.75 -31.55 9.18
C ASN A 281 -7.11 -33.05 9.22
N PHE A 282 -6.21 -33.94 8.80
CA PHE A 282 -6.44 -35.39 8.94
C PHE A 282 -6.61 -35.80 10.41
N VAL A 283 -5.73 -35.32 11.29
CA VAL A 283 -5.81 -35.64 12.74
C VAL A 283 -7.09 -35.05 13.34
N MET A 284 -7.39 -33.78 13.07
CA MET A 284 -8.61 -33.11 13.57
C MET A 284 -9.90 -33.79 13.06
N GLU A 285 -9.89 -34.27 11.83
CA GLU A 285 -11.02 -35.01 11.27
C GLU A 285 -11.23 -36.37 11.96
N ARG A 286 -10.12 -37.11 12.19
CA ARG A 286 -10.16 -38.34 12.98
C ARG A 286 -10.67 -38.11 14.40
N ALA A 287 -10.29 -36.98 15.01
CA ALA A 287 -10.77 -36.55 16.30
C ALA A 287 -12.22 -35.98 16.26
N ARG A 288 -12.88 -35.99 15.10
CA ARG A 288 -14.22 -35.39 14.90
C ARG A 288 -14.30 -33.94 15.36
N ALA A 289 -13.21 -33.18 15.17
CA ALA A 289 -13.16 -31.75 15.52
C ALA A 289 -14.17 -30.94 14.71
N HIS A 290 -14.81 -29.98 15.38
CA HIS A 290 -15.78 -29.10 14.76
C HIS A 290 -15.16 -28.32 13.58
N PRO A 291 -15.86 -28.13 12.45
CA PRO A 291 -15.34 -27.44 11.27
C PRO A 291 -14.77 -26.05 11.55
N ALA A 292 -15.38 -25.29 12.46
CA ALA A 292 -14.87 -23.96 12.85
C ALA A 292 -13.50 -24.05 13.54
N LEU A 293 -13.26 -25.05 14.41
CA LEU A 293 -11.93 -25.26 15.00
C LEU A 293 -10.91 -25.62 13.94
N ARG A 294 -11.26 -26.52 13.03
CA ARG A 294 -10.39 -26.91 11.90
C ARG A 294 -10.01 -25.71 11.06
N PHE A 295 -10.95 -24.81 10.78
CA PHE A 295 -10.70 -23.59 10.06
C PHE A 295 -9.72 -22.66 10.83
N PHE A 296 -10.00 -22.33 12.10
CA PHE A 296 -9.15 -21.40 12.84
C PHE A 296 -7.75 -21.97 13.10
N VAL A 297 -7.61 -23.28 13.37
CA VAL A 297 -6.29 -23.92 13.48
C VAL A 297 -5.54 -23.87 12.15
N SER A 298 -6.20 -24.21 11.04
CA SER A 298 -5.57 -24.16 9.72
C SER A 298 -5.18 -22.73 9.34
N PHE A 299 -6.01 -21.75 9.68
CA PHE A 299 -5.72 -20.33 9.41
C PHE A 299 -4.54 -19.83 10.27
N PHE A 300 -4.46 -20.29 11.53
CA PHE A 300 -3.29 -20.02 12.37
C PHE A 300 -2.03 -20.67 11.81
N LEU A 301 -2.12 -21.92 11.34
CA LEU A 301 -0.98 -22.59 10.70
C LEU A 301 -0.51 -21.84 9.44
N CYS A 302 -1.42 -21.37 8.59
CA CYS A 302 -1.07 -20.57 7.41
C CYS A 302 -0.41 -19.23 7.79
N SER A 303 -1.11 -18.41 8.57
CA SER A 303 -0.65 -17.06 8.91
C SER A 303 0.52 -17.09 9.89
N GLY A 304 0.53 -18.02 10.85
CA GLY A 304 1.63 -18.24 11.76
C GLY A 304 2.90 -18.75 11.07
N PHE A 305 2.77 -19.65 10.08
CA PHE A 305 3.91 -20.09 9.28
C PHE A 305 4.57 -18.92 8.54
N VAL A 306 3.77 -18.02 7.99
CA VAL A 306 4.27 -16.82 7.32
C VAL A 306 4.93 -15.86 8.33
N VAL A 307 4.22 -15.50 9.40
CA VAL A 307 4.68 -14.49 10.37
C VAL A 307 5.82 -15.02 11.24
N LEU A 308 5.61 -16.15 11.91
CA LEU A 308 6.61 -16.72 12.83
C LEU A 308 7.79 -17.30 12.07
N GLY A 309 7.56 -17.86 10.86
CA GLY A 309 8.61 -18.26 9.94
C GLY A 309 9.57 -17.11 9.64
N ARG A 310 9.06 -15.91 9.43
CA ARG A 310 9.87 -14.70 9.23
C ARG A 310 10.67 -14.33 10.49
N TYR A 311 10.01 -14.26 11.65
CA TYR A 311 10.67 -13.83 12.89
C TYR A 311 11.60 -14.87 13.50
N TRP A 312 11.27 -16.17 13.40
CA TRP A 312 12.07 -17.22 14.04
C TRP A 312 13.16 -17.78 13.14
N PHE A 313 12.93 -17.81 11.82
CA PHE A 313 13.80 -18.50 10.87
C PHE A 313 14.28 -17.61 9.71
N GLY A 314 13.82 -16.35 9.63
CA GLY A 314 14.16 -15.46 8.52
C GLY A 314 13.49 -15.83 7.19
N TRP A 315 12.45 -16.67 7.18
CA TRP A 315 11.77 -17.10 5.96
C TRP A 315 10.97 -15.96 5.33
N SER A 316 10.96 -15.89 3.99
CA SER A 316 10.20 -14.90 3.22
C SER A 316 9.22 -15.55 2.25
N VAL A 317 8.30 -16.35 2.77
CA VAL A 317 7.32 -17.11 1.97
C VAL A 317 6.37 -16.20 1.19
N THR A 318 6.11 -15.01 1.71
CA THR A 318 5.34 -13.96 1.04
C THR A 318 6.06 -12.62 1.20
N PRO A 319 5.93 -11.68 0.25
CA PRO A 319 6.37 -10.31 0.47
C PRO A 319 5.76 -9.75 1.76
N GLN A 320 6.54 -8.98 2.51
CA GLN A 320 6.11 -8.30 3.73
C GLN A 320 5.45 -9.23 4.77
N ALA A 321 6.00 -10.44 4.94
CA ALA A 321 5.49 -11.49 5.83
C ALA A 321 5.17 -10.99 7.26
N HIS A 322 5.89 -9.97 7.73
CA HIS A 322 5.68 -9.36 9.03
C HIS A 322 4.33 -8.63 9.16
N ARG A 323 3.63 -8.28 8.08
CA ARG A 323 2.35 -7.55 8.14
C ARG A 323 1.16 -8.43 8.49
N PHE A 324 1.25 -9.76 8.33
CA PHE A 324 0.12 -10.69 8.58
C PHE A 324 -0.11 -11.05 10.05
N GLN A 325 0.43 -10.25 10.99
CA GLN A 325 0.22 -10.44 12.43
C GLN A 325 -1.26 -10.37 12.83
N PRO A 326 -2.08 -9.41 12.34
CA PRO A 326 -3.48 -9.33 12.72
C PRO A 326 -4.29 -10.54 12.29
N GLU A 327 -4.01 -11.13 11.11
CA GLU A 327 -4.63 -12.37 10.63
C GLU A 327 -4.23 -13.55 11.51
N MET A 328 -2.96 -13.64 11.88
CA MET A 328 -2.47 -14.68 12.78
C MET A 328 -3.15 -14.57 14.15
N GLU A 329 -3.33 -13.37 14.69
CA GLU A 329 -4.02 -13.13 15.96
C GLU A 329 -5.51 -13.50 15.89
N MET A 330 -6.21 -13.14 14.81
CA MET A 330 -7.59 -13.57 14.57
C MET A 330 -7.73 -15.09 14.62
N ALA A 331 -6.85 -15.79 13.91
CA ALA A 331 -6.86 -17.23 13.80
C ALA A 331 -6.52 -17.92 15.13
N LEU A 332 -5.46 -17.45 15.80
CA LEU A 332 -5.01 -17.97 17.09
C LEU A 332 -6.09 -17.84 18.17
N LEU A 333 -6.68 -16.66 18.30
CA LEU A 333 -7.71 -16.42 19.31
C LEU A 333 -8.99 -17.24 19.04
N GLY A 334 -9.39 -17.36 17.77
CA GLY A 334 -10.47 -18.24 17.37
C GLY A 334 -10.21 -19.71 17.74
N ALA A 335 -8.99 -20.18 17.56
CA ALA A 335 -8.60 -21.54 17.91
C ALA A 335 -8.50 -21.76 19.43
N LEU A 336 -7.85 -20.84 20.16
CA LEU A 336 -7.62 -20.99 21.62
C LEU A 336 -8.89 -20.93 22.45
N LEU A 337 -9.84 -20.08 22.08
CA LEU A 337 -11.10 -19.93 22.85
C LEU A 337 -12.12 -21.03 22.53
N PHE A 338 -11.92 -21.78 21.45
CA PHE A 338 -12.86 -22.82 21.04
C PHE A 338 -13.02 -23.98 22.05
N PRO A 339 -11.92 -24.58 22.58
CA PRO A 339 -12.03 -25.64 23.59
C PRO A 339 -12.74 -25.18 24.86
N LEU A 340 -12.44 -23.96 25.33
CA LEU A 340 -13.10 -23.36 26.48
C LEU A 340 -14.61 -23.23 26.26
N TRP A 341 -15.02 -22.73 25.09
CA TRP A 341 -16.44 -22.67 24.72
C TRP A 341 -17.11 -24.06 24.71
N ARG A 342 -16.45 -25.07 24.12
CA ARG A 342 -17.00 -26.44 24.08
C ARG A 342 -17.12 -27.09 25.46
N ALA A 343 -16.23 -26.74 26.38
CA ALA A 343 -16.25 -27.21 27.75
C ALA A 343 -17.18 -26.39 28.68
N TRP A 344 -17.64 -25.20 28.23
CA TRP A 344 -18.29 -24.21 29.08
C TRP A 344 -19.45 -24.75 29.89
N ASP A 345 -20.39 -25.46 29.26
CA ASP A 345 -21.58 -25.99 29.92
C ASP A 345 -21.27 -27.19 30.83
N ARG A 346 -20.09 -27.80 30.70
CA ARG A 346 -19.60 -28.88 31.57
C ARG A 346 -18.93 -28.35 32.84
N LEU A 347 -18.54 -27.07 32.85
CA LEU A 347 -17.88 -26.47 34.00
C LEU A 347 -18.89 -26.21 35.15
N PRO A 348 -18.48 -26.41 36.41
CA PRO A 348 -19.27 -26.00 37.56
C PRO A 348 -19.71 -24.53 37.51
N ARG A 349 -20.88 -24.22 38.05
CA ARG A 349 -21.42 -22.84 37.99
C ARG A 349 -20.49 -21.83 38.65
N SER A 350 -19.85 -22.17 39.76
CA SER A 350 -18.85 -21.33 40.44
C SER A 350 -17.64 -21.03 39.55
N VAL A 351 -17.13 -22.02 38.82
CA VAL A 351 -16.00 -21.85 37.89
C VAL A 351 -16.40 -20.95 36.71
N ARG A 352 -17.60 -21.13 36.13
CA ARG A 352 -18.10 -20.26 35.06
C ARG A 352 -18.23 -18.81 35.55
N THR A 353 -18.80 -18.59 36.72
CA THR A 353 -18.93 -17.26 37.33
C THR A 353 -17.54 -16.63 37.56
N GLY A 354 -16.61 -17.40 38.14
CA GLY A 354 -15.22 -16.96 38.36
C GLY A 354 -14.52 -16.57 37.08
N LEU A 355 -14.58 -17.43 36.02
CA LEU A 355 -13.98 -17.15 34.71
C LEU A 355 -14.63 -15.93 34.03
N THR A 356 -15.96 -15.75 34.18
CA THR A 356 -16.65 -14.58 33.64
C THR A 356 -16.18 -13.31 34.35
N ALA A 357 -16.12 -13.31 35.68
CA ALA A 357 -15.65 -12.17 36.46
C ALA A 357 -14.18 -11.82 36.14
N ALA A 358 -13.31 -12.83 36.09
CA ALA A 358 -11.92 -12.65 35.71
C ALA A 358 -11.79 -12.07 34.27
N GLY A 359 -12.59 -12.55 33.33
CA GLY A 359 -12.63 -12.04 31.95
C GLY A 359 -13.09 -10.58 31.88
N ILE A 360 -14.12 -10.20 32.65
CA ILE A 360 -14.59 -8.82 32.72
C ILE A 360 -13.51 -7.91 33.32
N LEU A 361 -12.90 -8.33 34.42
CA LEU A 361 -11.81 -7.59 35.06
C LEU A 361 -10.63 -7.42 34.09
N PHE A 362 -10.21 -8.50 33.44
CA PHE A 362 -9.14 -8.47 32.44
C PHE A 362 -9.46 -7.51 31.28
N CYS A 363 -10.66 -7.58 30.72
CA CYS A 363 -11.10 -6.65 29.67
C CYS A 363 -11.09 -5.19 30.16
N GLY A 364 -11.52 -4.92 31.40
CA GLY A 364 -11.50 -3.58 31.99
C GLY A 364 -10.07 -3.04 32.11
N VAL A 365 -9.15 -3.83 32.65
CA VAL A 365 -7.74 -3.47 32.81
C VAL A 365 -7.09 -3.21 31.44
N GLN A 366 -7.29 -4.13 30.50
CA GLN A 366 -6.72 -4.00 29.15
C GLN A 366 -7.31 -2.82 28.37
N LEU A 367 -8.60 -2.54 28.50
CA LEU A 367 -9.21 -1.37 27.90
C LEU A 367 -8.54 -0.08 28.40
N VAL A 368 -8.31 0.04 29.70
CA VAL A 368 -7.59 1.19 30.29
C VAL A 368 -6.16 1.28 29.76
N ASN A 369 -5.44 0.16 29.70
CA ASN A 369 -4.07 0.12 29.19
C ASN A 369 -4.03 0.52 27.71
N TYR A 370 -4.89 -0.05 26.88
CA TYR A 370 -4.99 0.24 25.44
C TYR A 370 -5.39 1.70 25.19
N HIS A 371 -6.36 2.20 25.95
CA HIS A 371 -6.78 3.59 25.85
C HIS A 371 -5.65 4.57 26.22
N ARG A 372 -4.90 4.30 27.31
CA ARG A 372 -3.74 5.12 27.70
C ARG A 372 -2.65 5.09 26.63
N PHE A 373 -2.32 3.91 26.12
CA PHE A 373 -1.33 3.75 25.06
C PHE A 373 -1.75 4.45 23.77
N ALA A 374 -3.02 4.30 23.36
CA ALA A 374 -3.57 4.98 22.20
C ALA A 374 -3.51 6.51 22.35
N ASN A 375 -3.85 7.04 23.53
CA ASN A 375 -3.77 8.47 23.81
C ASN A 375 -2.32 9.01 23.77
N LEU A 376 -1.33 8.21 24.13
CA LEU A 376 0.07 8.59 24.00
C LEU A 376 0.48 8.71 22.52
N LEU A 377 0.12 7.72 21.70
CA LEU A 377 0.48 7.71 20.27
C LEU A 377 -0.24 8.81 19.47
N THR A 378 -1.46 9.15 19.85
CA THR A 378 -2.30 10.14 19.13
C THR A 378 -2.45 11.44 19.91
N ALA A 379 -1.40 11.84 20.67
CA ALA A 379 -1.34 13.15 21.28
C ALA A 379 -1.38 14.23 20.16
N PRO A 380 -2.36 15.17 20.20
CA PRO A 380 -2.46 16.21 19.18
C PRO A 380 -1.21 17.10 19.18
N ILE A 381 -0.84 17.53 17.98
CA ILE A 381 0.30 18.47 17.77
C ILE A 381 -0.16 19.64 16.89
N HIS A 382 0.61 20.71 16.94
CA HIS A 382 0.58 21.75 15.93
C HIS A 382 1.52 21.33 14.81
N VAL A 383 0.95 21.01 13.64
CA VAL A 383 1.73 20.46 12.53
C VAL A 383 2.77 21.46 12.00
N GLU A 384 2.50 22.74 12.15
CA GLU A 384 3.39 23.85 11.80
C GLU A 384 4.73 23.81 12.57
N ASP A 385 4.75 23.16 13.74
CA ASP A 385 5.95 22.99 14.57
C ASP A 385 6.80 21.78 14.12
N THR A 386 6.34 21.01 13.13
CA THR A 386 7.07 19.85 12.61
C THR A 386 8.03 20.25 11.50
N ILE A 387 9.16 19.54 11.42
CA ILE A 387 10.13 19.79 10.34
C ILE A 387 9.53 19.38 8.97
N GLU A 388 8.67 18.39 8.93
CA GLU A 388 7.98 17.93 7.73
C GLU A 388 7.14 19.05 7.09
N TYR A 389 6.41 19.80 7.91
CA TYR A 389 5.62 20.95 7.44
C TYR A 389 6.53 22.11 7.02
N ARG A 390 7.47 22.51 7.88
CA ARG A 390 8.32 23.70 7.64
C ARG A 390 9.20 23.50 6.42
N MET A 391 9.84 22.34 6.26
CA MET A 391 10.67 22.05 5.08
C MET A 391 9.81 21.94 3.82
N ALA A 392 8.61 21.33 3.87
CA ALA A 392 7.70 21.28 2.74
C ALA A 392 7.31 22.70 2.28
N LYS A 393 6.96 23.60 3.23
CA LYS A 393 6.63 25.00 2.92
C LYS A 393 7.85 25.80 2.46
N ALA A 394 9.04 25.48 2.95
CA ALA A 394 10.28 26.08 2.46
C ALA A 394 10.55 25.66 1.00
N PHE A 395 10.38 24.40 0.63
CA PHE A 395 10.47 23.98 -0.77
C PHE A 395 9.49 24.71 -1.69
N GLU A 396 8.23 24.83 -1.28
CA GLU A 396 7.21 25.54 -2.05
C GLU A 396 7.58 27.01 -2.28
N ARG A 397 8.10 27.70 -1.27
CA ARG A 397 8.45 29.11 -1.30
C ARG A 397 9.75 29.39 -2.06
N GLU A 398 10.81 28.61 -1.78
CA GLU A 398 12.17 28.86 -2.29
C GLU A 398 12.43 28.21 -3.66
N ASN A 399 11.60 27.25 -4.07
CA ASN A 399 11.73 26.51 -5.32
C ASN A 399 10.37 26.34 -6.02
N PRO A 400 9.64 27.43 -6.31
CA PRO A 400 8.28 27.34 -6.83
C PRO A 400 8.21 26.60 -8.16
N GLY A 401 7.36 25.57 -8.22
CA GLY A 401 7.15 24.75 -9.42
C GLY A 401 8.29 23.78 -9.78
N GLY A 402 9.41 23.84 -9.07
CA GLY A 402 10.54 22.93 -9.29
C GLY A 402 10.34 21.58 -8.64
N ARG A 403 10.86 20.51 -9.28
CA ARG A 403 10.91 19.19 -8.67
C ARG A 403 11.97 19.13 -7.60
N VAL A 404 11.67 18.41 -6.50
CA VAL A 404 12.58 18.33 -5.36
C VAL A 404 12.93 16.87 -5.01
N PHE A 405 14.03 16.73 -4.28
CA PHE A 405 14.39 15.51 -3.58
C PHE A 405 14.33 15.80 -2.07
N ALA A 406 13.29 15.29 -1.41
CA ALA A 406 13.05 15.53 0.01
C ALA A 406 13.55 14.36 0.88
N PRO A 407 14.00 14.62 2.14
CA PRO A 407 14.46 13.56 3.03
C PRO A 407 13.30 12.83 3.70
N GLY A 408 13.46 11.53 3.94
CA GLY A 408 12.72 10.66 4.83
C GLY A 408 11.25 10.99 5.09
N SER A 409 10.90 11.36 6.30
CA SER A 409 9.53 11.70 6.69
C SER A 409 9.01 12.98 6.00
N VAL A 410 9.89 13.92 5.64
CA VAL A 410 9.47 15.09 4.84
C VAL A 410 8.88 14.65 3.51
N ALA A 411 9.53 13.72 2.80
CA ALA A 411 9.01 13.18 1.53
C ALA A 411 7.63 12.51 1.68
N ILE A 412 7.40 11.82 2.81
CA ILE A 412 6.15 11.14 3.13
C ILE A 412 4.98 12.14 3.31
N TRP A 413 5.24 13.27 3.98
CA TRP A 413 4.19 14.23 4.34
C TRP A 413 4.04 15.41 3.39
N MET A 414 5.05 15.67 2.55
CA MET A 414 5.13 16.89 1.75
C MET A 414 3.90 17.16 0.90
N ASN A 415 3.37 16.15 0.20
CA ASN A 415 2.23 16.35 -0.70
C ASN A 415 0.86 16.37 0.00
N LEU A 416 0.83 16.24 1.32
CA LEU A 416 -0.31 16.68 2.11
C LEU A 416 -0.34 18.22 2.24
N PHE A 417 0.81 18.86 2.28
CA PHE A 417 0.96 20.29 2.56
C PHE A 417 1.15 21.16 1.31
N THR A 418 1.72 20.59 0.24
CA THR A 418 2.08 21.31 -0.99
C THR A 418 1.81 20.47 -2.24
N ASP A 419 1.75 21.14 -3.40
CA ASP A 419 1.68 20.50 -4.70
C ASP A 419 3.06 20.39 -5.38
N THR A 420 4.14 20.49 -4.61
CA THR A 420 5.52 20.39 -5.10
C THR A 420 5.80 18.97 -5.60
N PRO A 421 6.17 18.77 -6.87
CA PRO A 421 6.51 17.47 -7.39
C PRO A 421 7.84 16.97 -6.80
N GLN A 422 7.92 15.69 -6.51
CA GLN A 422 9.15 15.09 -5.97
C GLN A 422 9.66 13.95 -6.84
N MET A 423 10.98 13.76 -6.76
CA MET A 423 11.67 12.63 -7.36
C MET A 423 11.34 11.32 -6.65
N VAL A 424 11.13 11.36 -5.34
CA VAL A 424 10.67 10.24 -4.50
C VAL A 424 9.15 10.22 -4.34
N GLY A 425 8.65 9.22 -3.64
CA GLY A 425 7.24 9.08 -3.26
C GLY A 425 7.06 7.94 -2.28
N CYS A 426 5.81 7.60 -1.98
CA CYS A 426 5.47 6.43 -1.18
C CYS A 426 5.05 5.25 -2.08
N CYS A 427 5.14 4.03 -1.52
CA CYS A 427 4.42 2.87 -2.05
C CYS A 427 4.92 2.44 -3.43
N ASP A 428 6.21 2.22 -3.52
CA ASP A 428 6.98 1.97 -4.74
C ASP A 428 6.80 0.58 -5.39
N GLN A 429 5.80 -0.22 -4.95
CA GLN A 429 5.58 -1.59 -5.44
C GLN A 429 5.27 -1.67 -6.94
N SER A 430 4.67 -0.63 -7.50
CA SER A 430 4.29 -0.57 -8.93
C SER A 430 4.92 0.59 -9.69
N VAL A 431 6.03 1.14 -9.18
CA VAL A 431 6.80 2.18 -9.88
C VAL A 431 7.30 1.64 -11.22
N PRO A 432 7.01 2.32 -12.33
CA PRO A 432 7.38 1.83 -13.67
C PRO A 432 8.88 1.94 -13.95
N ASN A 433 9.57 2.82 -13.23
CA ASN A 433 10.97 3.16 -13.46
C ASN A 433 11.84 2.69 -12.27
N LEU A 434 12.48 1.53 -12.42
CA LEU A 434 13.33 0.94 -11.38
C LEU A 434 14.63 1.69 -11.16
N GLU A 435 15.15 2.38 -12.18
CA GLU A 435 16.40 3.12 -12.12
C GLU A 435 16.32 4.30 -11.13
N GLN A 436 15.14 4.87 -10.93
CA GLN A 436 14.92 5.89 -9.90
C GLN A 436 15.30 5.39 -8.50
N ARG A 437 15.04 4.12 -8.19
CA ARG A 437 15.37 3.56 -6.87
C ARG A 437 16.88 3.46 -6.66
N ILE A 438 17.61 3.10 -7.72
CA ILE A 438 19.08 3.11 -7.69
C ILE A 438 19.58 4.53 -7.38
N ALA A 439 18.98 5.54 -8.04
CA ALA A 439 19.28 6.94 -7.80
C ALA A 439 18.99 7.35 -6.35
N PHE A 440 17.78 7.08 -5.81
CA PHE A 440 17.41 7.44 -4.43
C PHE A 440 18.36 6.84 -3.42
N TYR A 441 18.61 5.54 -3.56
CA TYR A 441 19.47 4.82 -2.63
C TYR A 441 20.90 5.36 -2.66
N THR A 442 21.39 5.73 -3.85
CA THR A 442 22.74 6.31 -4.01
C THR A 442 22.81 7.70 -3.39
N ILE A 443 21.80 8.55 -3.64
CA ILE A 443 21.76 9.89 -3.07
C ILE A 443 21.71 9.84 -1.53
N TYR A 444 20.96 8.93 -0.95
CA TYR A 444 20.87 8.81 0.51
C TYR A 444 22.13 8.15 1.13
N SER A 445 22.55 7.00 0.60
CA SER A 445 23.57 6.16 1.24
C SER A 445 25.01 6.47 0.83
N GLY A 446 25.19 7.15 -0.31
CA GLY A 446 26.50 7.35 -0.93
C GLY A 446 27.15 6.08 -1.49
N GLN A 447 26.64 4.89 -1.19
CA GLN A 447 27.11 3.57 -1.63
C GLN A 447 28.64 3.39 -1.65
N ASN A 448 29.34 3.93 -0.65
CA ASN A 448 30.81 3.93 -0.57
C ASN A 448 31.52 4.76 -1.68
N ALA A 449 30.87 5.77 -2.25
CA ALA A 449 31.45 6.66 -3.26
C ALA A 449 32.65 7.49 -2.71
N GLY A 450 32.80 7.59 -1.38
CA GLY A 450 33.84 8.35 -0.73
C GLY A 450 33.78 9.84 -1.10
N ALA A 451 34.89 10.42 -1.50
CA ALA A 451 34.98 11.83 -1.90
C ALA A 451 34.16 12.19 -3.16
N ARG A 452 33.64 11.20 -3.88
CA ARG A 452 32.79 11.42 -5.07
C ARG A 452 31.29 11.40 -4.78
N ASP A 453 30.88 11.22 -3.52
CA ASP A 453 29.47 11.09 -3.12
C ASP A 453 28.64 12.31 -3.54
N GLU A 454 29.15 13.52 -3.30
CA GLU A 454 28.51 14.77 -3.74
C GLU A 454 28.31 14.79 -5.26
N ARG A 455 29.40 14.55 -6.02
CA ARG A 455 29.36 14.59 -7.50
C ARG A 455 28.40 13.54 -8.09
N TYR A 456 28.38 12.33 -7.55
CA TYR A 456 27.47 11.28 -8.03
C TYR A 456 26.01 11.60 -7.66
N SER A 457 25.77 12.17 -6.48
CA SER A 457 24.45 12.64 -6.08
C SER A 457 23.96 13.77 -7.00
N GLU A 458 24.82 14.73 -7.34
CA GLU A 458 24.49 15.80 -8.28
C GLU A 458 24.10 15.26 -9.67
N LEU A 459 24.85 14.31 -10.21
CA LEU A 459 24.55 13.68 -11.51
C LEU A 459 23.17 13.02 -11.50
N TRP A 460 22.85 12.26 -10.46
CA TRP A 460 21.55 11.62 -10.32
C TRP A 460 20.41 12.63 -10.16
N LEU A 461 20.59 13.65 -9.33
CA LEU A 461 19.60 14.71 -9.11
C LEU A 461 19.30 15.46 -10.40
N LYS A 462 20.34 15.85 -11.14
CA LYS A 462 20.21 16.50 -12.46
C LYS A 462 19.54 15.60 -13.49
N ALA A 463 19.93 14.34 -13.58
CA ALA A 463 19.38 13.39 -14.54
C ALA A 463 17.85 13.23 -14.37
N TYR A 464 17.35 13.26 -13.15
CA TYR A 464 15.92 13.18 -12.86
C TYR A 464 15.22 14.55 -12.66
N GLY A 465 15.90 15.64 -13.00
CA GLY A 465 15.30 17.00 -13.02
C GLY A 465 14.93 17.54 -11.64
N ALA A 466 15.62 17.12 -10.58
CA ALA A 466 15.50 17.79 -9.30
C ALA A 466 16.22 19.14 -9.35
N SER A 467 15.54 20.20 -8.94
CA SER A 467 16.07 21.57 -8.87
C SER A 467 16.48 21.98 -7.46
N ALA A 468 16.03 21.21 -6.44
CA ALA A 468 16.44 21.39 -5.06
C ALA A 468 16.49 20.05 -4.33
N VAL A 469 17.40 19.94 -3.34
CA VAL A 469 17.56 18.80 -2.46
C VAL A 469 17.48 19.24 -1.00
N GLY A 470 16.61 18.57 -0.21
CA GLY A 470 16.55 18.74 1.23
C GLY A 470 17.39 17.68 1.93
N VAL A 471 18.04 18.08 3.00
CA VAL A 471 18.89 17.24 3.82
C VAL A 471 18.54 17.44 5.28
N SER A 472 18.47 16.35 6.02
CA SER A 472 18.31 16.35 7.48
C SER A 472 19.61 15.86 8.13
N GLY A 473 20.17 16.66 9.01
CA GLY A 473 21.39 16.34 9.74
C GLY A 473 21.15 15.49 10.98
N PRO A 474 22.22 15.12 11.73
CA PRO A 474 22.13 14.21 12.87
C PRO A 474 21.22 14.69 14.00
N ASN A 475 21.16 16.00 14.24
CA ASN A 475 20.35 16.61 15.31
C ASN A 475 18.97 17.06 14.81
N SER A 476 18.61 16.78 13.57
CA SER A 476 17.28 17.05 13.03
C SER A 476 16.18 16.31 13.81
N ARG A 477 14.98 16.88 13.81
CA ARG A 477 13.75 16.20 14.29
C ARG A 477 13.10 15.30 13.24
N GLU A 478 13.61 15.31 11.99
CA GLU A 478 13.18 14.37 10.94
C GLU A 478 13.42 12.92 11.42
N THR A 479 12.43 12.07 11.22
CA THR A 479 12.40 10.75 11.85
C THR A 479 13.47 9.80 11.32
N TYR A 480 13.71 9.78 10.01
CA TYR A 480 14.53 8.74 9.37
C TYR A 480 15.98 9.11 9.16
N LYS A 481 16.29 10.39 8.99
CA LYS A 481 17.63 10.90 8.70
C LYS A 481 18.37 10.06 7.66
N PRO A 482 17.85 9.96 6.40
CA PRO A 482 18.27 8.93 5.47
C PRO A 482 19.66 9.15 4.88
N PHE A 483 20.23 10.37 5.00
CA PHE A 483 21.54 10.68 4.44
C PHE A 483 22.67 10.12 5.30
N ALA A 484 23.50 9.24 4.72
CA ALA A 484 24.72 8.76 5.38
C ALA A 484 25.76 9.89 5.54
N ASN A 485 25.83 10.82 4.58
CA ASN A 485 26.66 12.02 4.64
C ASN A 485 25.78 13.26 4.38
N PRO A 486 25.16 13.85 5.41
CA PRO A 486 24.29 15.01 5.24
C PRO A 486 25.04 16.28 4.85
N ALA A 487 26.34 16.40 5.14
CA ALA A 487 27.14 17.57 4.83
C ALA A 487 27.70 17.60 3.39
N LYS A 488 27.48 16.56 2.57
CA LYS A 488 28.10 16.43 1.24
C LYS A 488 27.82 17.58 0.26
N PHE A 489 26.74 18.32 0.45
CA PHE A 489 26.40 19.45 -0.40
C PHE A 489 26.90 20.79 0.13
N GLU A 490 27.44 20.84 1.37
CA GLU A 490 27.96 22.07 1.98
C GLU A 490 29.18 22.61 1.22
N GLY A 491 29.13 23.91 0.90
CA GLY A 491 30.18 24.55 0.10
C GLY A 491 30.16 24.24 -1.40
N HIS A 492 29.37 23.26 -1.84
CA HIS A 492 29.25 22.86 -3.24
C HIS A 492 27.99 23.40 -3.91
N MET A 493 26.87 23.50 -3.15
CA MET A 493 25.58 23.95 -3.66
C MET A 493 25.08 25.17 -2.87
N PRO A 494 24.42 26.15 -3.52
CA PRO A 494 23.82 27.29 -2.83
C PRO A 494 22.73 26.84 -1.84
N VAL A 495 22.75 27.39 -0.64
CA VAL A 495 21.72 27.16 0.39
C VAL A 495 20.50 28.03 0.06
N LEU A 496 19.34 27.40 -0.08
CA LEU A 496 18.05 28.08 -0.24
C LEU A 496 17.37 28.36 1.09
N TRP A 497 17.48 27.39 2.02
CA TRP A 497 16.88 27.47 3.34
C TRP A 497 17.69 26.64 4.33
N ARG A 498 17.74 27.10 5.60
CA ARG A 498 18.41 26.37 6.68
C ARG A 498 17.69 26.62 8.00
N GLU A 499 17.51 25.54 8.77
CA GLU A 499 17.01 25.59 10.13
C GLU A 499 17.70 24.51 10.97
N GLY A 500 18.58 24.90 11.89
CA GLY A 500 19.40 23.96 12.64
C GLY A 500 20.26 23.10 11.71
N ASP A 501 20.09 21.77 11.83
CA ASP A 501 20.79 20.78 11.01
C ASP A 501 20.05 20.45 9.69
N ASP A 502 18.93 21.09 9.44
CA ASP A 502 18.13 20.88 8.24
C ASP A 502 18.44 21.96 7.20
N ALA A 503 18.59 21.56 5.94
CA ALA A 503 18.89 22.50 4.87
C ALA A 503 18.24 22.09 3.54
N ILE A 504 17.94 23.09 2.71
CA ILE A 504 17.57 22.92 1.31
C ILE A 504 18.67 23.56 0.47
N TYR A 505 19.22 22.79 -0.46
CA TYR A 505 20.23 23.25 -1.39
C TYR A 505 19.64 23.34 -2.79
N ARG A 506 20.05 24.37 -3.54
CA ARG A 506 19.74 24.50 -4.98
C ARG A 506 20.68 23.63 -5.79
N ILE A 507 20.13 22.82 -6.68
CA ILE A 507 20.93 22.07 -7.63
C ILE A 507 21.31 23.01 -8.80
N PRO A 508 22.59 23.22 -9.07
CA PRO A 508 23.01 24.07 -10.18
C PRO A 508 22.53 23.51 -11.52
N GLY A 509 21.96 24.36 -12.37
CA GLY A 509 21.49 23.97 -13.69
C GLY A 509 21.23 25.19 -14.55
N ARG A 510 21.31 25.03 -15.87
CA ARG A 510 21.08 26.10 -16.85
C ARG A 510 19.61 26.54 -16.89
N SER A 511 18.69 25.59 -16.72
CA SER A 511 17.25 25.83 -16.85
C SER A 511 16.48 25.11 -15.74
N GLY A 512 15.37 25.73 -15.29
CA GLY A 512 14.39 25.07 -14.41
C GLY A 512 13.36 24.22 -15.17
N SER A 513 13.44 24.13 -16.50
CA SER A 513 12.53 23.32 -17.30
C SER A 513 12.84 21.82 -17.12
N LEU A 514 11.80 20.99 -17.15
CA LEU A 514 11.93 19.54 -17.22
C LEU A 514 12.08 19.01 -18.65
N ALA A 515 12.08 19.90 -19.66
CA ALA A 515 12.28 19.54 -21.05
C ALA A 515 13.61 20.11 -21.56
N HIS A 516 14.34 19.32 -22.32
CA HIS A 516 15.66 19.65 -22.82
C HIS A 516 15.85 19.16 -24.25
N VAL A 517 16.55 19.94 -25.09
CA VAL A 517 16.96 19.50 -26.41
C VAL A 517 18.27 18.72 -26.27
N ILE A 518 18.33 17.56 -26.91
CA ILE A 518 19.51 16.69 -26.91
C ILE A 518 19.79 16.17 -28.32
N TRP A 519 21.05 15.79 -28.57
CA TRP A 519 21.41 14.95 -29.72
C TRP A 519 21.17 13.48 -29.40
N PRO A 520 20.91 12.62 -30.41
CA PRO A 520 20.74 11.18 -30.20
C PRO A 520 21.91 10.50 -29.48
N ALA A 521 23.13 11.05 -29.59
CA ALA A 521 24.31 10.53 -28.89
C ALA A 521 24.34 10.84 -27.39
N GLN A 522 23.57 11.84 -26.95
CA GLN A 522 23.48 12.28 -25.56
C GLN A 522 22.34 11.58 -24.80
N GLU A 523 21.45 10.86 -25.50
CA GLU A 523 20.41 10.06 -24.88
C GLU A 523 21.02 8.89 -24.09
N VAL A 524 20.49 8.62 -22.93
CA VAL A 524 20.94 7.49 -22.10
C VAL A 524 20.47 6.18 -22.73
N ARG A 525 21.39 5.42 -23.32
CA ARG A 525 21.08 4.18 -24.06
C ARG A 525 21.30 2.90 -23.27
N ARG A 526 22.04 2.98 -22.17
CA ARG A 526 22.34 1.86 -21.30
C ARG A 526 21.96 2.21 -19.87
N ALA A 527 21.13 1.38 -19.25
CA ALA A 527 20.81 1.52 -17.84
C ALA A 527 22.08 1.36 -16.98
N PRO A 528 22.26 2.18 -15.94
CA PRO A 528 23.29 1.99 -14.93
C PRO A 528 23.16 0.64 -14.24
N LEU A 529 24.26 -0.07 -14.04
CA LEU A 529 24.26 -1.38 -13.36
C LEU A 529 24.05 -1.24 -11.84
N HIS A 530 24.48 -0.12 -11.29
CA HIS A 530 24.33 0.26 -9.88
C HIS A 530 24.57 1.77 -9.74
N GLY A 531 24.32 2.32 -8.57
CA GLY A 531 24.34 3.77 -8.36
C GLY A 531 25.68 4.48 -8.59
N LEU A 532 26.80 3.76 -8.54
CA LEU A 532 28.12 4.31 -8.85
C LEU A 532 28.51 4.17 -10.34
N ASP A 533 27.72 3.48 -11.15
CA ASP A 533 27.88 3.40 -12.60
C ASP A 533 27.25 4.62 -13.26
N VAL A 534 27.86 5.78 -13.05
CA VAL A 534 27.37 7.07 -13.55
C VAL A 534 27.83 7.39 -14.99
N ALA A 535 28.71 6.58 -15.57
CA ALA A 535 29.22 6.81 -16.92
C ALA A 535 28.12 6.99 -17.99
N PRO A 536 26.99 6.24 -17.97
CA PRO A 536 25.89 6.44 -18.90
C PRO A 536 25.18 7.79 -18.77
N LEU A 537 25.29 8.45 -17.61
CA LEU A 537 24.60 9.72 -17.32
C LEU A 537 25.36 10.94 -17.82
N ILE A 538 26.69 10.83 -17.95
CA ILE A 538 27.58 12.00 -18.12
C ILE A 538 27.18 12.83 -19.34
N ALA A 539 27.12 12.22 -20.52
CA ALA A 539 26.78 12.94 -21.74
C ALA A 539 25.39 13.56 -21.73
N TYR A 540 24.43 12.90 -21.06
CA TYR A 540 23.09 13.43 -20.89
C TYR A 540 23.09 14.64 -19.95
N VAL A 541 23.70 14.51 -18.77
CA VAL A 541 23.75 15.63 -17.79
C VAL A 541 24.54 16.82 -18.34
N GLU A 542 25.62 16.59 -19.08
CA GLU A 542 26.35 17.67 -19.75
C GLU A 542 25.47 18.38 -20.79
N ALA A 543 24.62 17.67 -21.53
CA ALA A 543 23.69 18.27 -22.47
C ALA A 543 22.64 19.16 -21.78
N LEU A 544 22.22 18.84 -20.54
CA LEU A 544 21.28 19.70 -19.80
C LEU A 544 21.85 21.09 -19.50
N ASP A 545 23.17 21.18 -19.34
CA ASP A 545 23.88 22.42 -19.02
C ASP A 545 24.54 23.07 -20.26
N ASP A 546 24.49 22.44 -21.44
CA ASP A 546 25.13 22.93 -22.68
C ASP A 546 24.38 24.16 -23.23
N ALA A 547 25.05 25.31 -23.14
CA ALA A 547 24.53 26.59 -23.65
C ALA A 547 24.40 26.64 -25.19
N SER A 548 25.07 25.73 -25.94
CA SER A 548 24.94 25.65 -27.39
C SER A 548 23.64 24.99 -27.86
N LEU A 549 22.98 24.22 -26.98
CA LEU A 549 21.70 23.60 -27.28
C LEU A 549 20.55 24.60 -27.04
N PRO A 550 19.49 24.54 -27.86
CA PRO A 550 18.32 25.38 -27.65
C PRO A 550 17.64 25.15 -26.29
N GLU A 551 17.13 26.20 -25.68
CA GLU A 551 16.28 26.04 -24.50
C GLU A 551 14.94 25.42 -24.89
N ALA A 552 14.41 24.55 -24.02
CA ALA A 552 13.08 24.01 -24.13
C ALA A 552 12.23 24.43 -22.90
N ARG A 553 11.05 25.00 -23.13
CA ARG A 553 10.16 25.46 -22.08
C ARG A 553 8.94 24.55 -21.99
N LEU A 554 8.78 23.89 -20.87
CA LEU A 554 7.62 23.05 -20.59
C LEU A 554 6.55 23.85 -19.87
N ARG A 555 5.30 23.74 -20.34
CA ARG A 555 4.13 24.35 -19.70
C ARG A 555 3.00 23.33 -19.62
N TRP A 556 2.52 23.01 -18.42
CA TRP A 556 1.33 22.20 -18.21
C TRP A 556 0.07 22.94 -18.66
N ILE A 557 -0.81 22.22 -19.38
CA ILE A 557 -2.16 22.67 -19.75
C ILE A 557 -3.16 22.14 -18.72
N ASP A 558 -3.04 20.86 -18.40
CA ASP A 558 -3.79 20.14 -17.36
C ASP A 558 -2.96 18.93 -16.87
N GLU A 559 -3.52 18.06 -16.04
CA GLU A 559 -2.80 16.93 -15.44
C GLU A 559 -2.27 15.92 -16.46
N ARG A 560 -2.81 15.89 -17.67
CA ARG A 560 -2.48 14.93 -18.73
C ARG A 560 -1.85 15.54 -19.96
N ARG A 561 -1.82 16.87 -20.05
CA ARG A 561 -1.32 17.58 -21.24
C ARG A 561 -0.35 18.66 -20.87
N PHE A 562 0.74 18.68 -21.58
CA PHE A 562 1.70 19.76 -21.52
C PHE A 562 2.27 20.08 -22.90
N GLU A 563 2.82 21.25 -23.02
CA GLU A 563 3.47 21.77 -24.21
C GLU A 563 4.96 21.98 -23.95
N VAL A 564 5.76 21.75 -24.99
CA VAL A 564 7.17 22.11 -24.99
C VAL A 564 7.44 23.02 -26.17
N GLU A 565 7.91 24.22 -25.89
CA GLU A 565 8.34 25.20 -26.91
C GLU A 565 9.86 25.24 -26.97
N THR A 566 10.43 25.06 -28.16
CA THR A 566 11.87 25.08 -28.39
C THR A 566 12.23 25.35 -29.85
N GLY A 567 13.47 25.71 -30.10
CA GLY A 567 14.06 25.67 -31.45
C GLY A 567 14.75 24.31 -31.67
N LEU A 568 14.60 23.73 -32.85
CA LEU A 568 15.24 22.44 -33.15
C LEU A 568 16.12 22.52 -34.39
N GLN A 569 17.23 21.82 -34.37
CA GLN A 569 18.00 21.47 -35.55
C GLN A 569 17.60 20.08 -36.07
N PRO A 570 17.77 19.79 -37.36
CA PRO A 570 17.44 18.47 -37.89
C PRO A 570 18.18 17.34 -37.14
N GLY A 571 17.40 16.32 -36.72
CA GLY A 571 17.90 15.17 -35.96
C GLY A 571 18.01 15.35 -34.45
N GLN A 572 17.77 16.54 -33.91
CA GLN A 572 17.67 16.72 -32.45
C GLN A 572 16.39 16.08 -31.90
N ARG A 573 16.44 15.71 -30.63
CA ARG A 573 15.35 15.11 -29.84
C ARG A 573 14.99 16.02 -28.67
N VAL A 574 13.79 15.81 -28.13
CA VAL A 574 13.36 16.48 -26.90
C VAL A 574 13.25 15.43 -25.80
N SER A 575 14.14 15.49 -24.83
CA SER A 575 14.07 14.72 -23.59
C SER A 575 13.17 15.45 -22.60
N VAL A 576 12.26 14.72 -21.97
CA VAL A 576 11.40 15.23 -20.92
C VAL A 576 11.64 14.40 -19.65
N GLN A 577 12.08 15.05 -18.59
CA GLN A 577 12.44 14.43 -17.32
C GLN A 577 11.19 14.00 -16.53
N MET A 578 10.32 13.23 -17.19
CA MET A 578 9.15 12.57 -16.60
C MET A 578 9.20 11.08 -16.92
N SER A 579 8.70 10.26 -15.99
CA SER A 579 8.64 8.81 -16.19
C SER A 579 7.78 8.48 -17.40
N TYR A 580 8.32 7.67 -18.31
CA TYR A 580 7.57 7.18 -19.46
C TYR A 580 6.51 6.17 -18.99
N ALA A 581 5.33 6.25 -19.57
CA ALA A 581 4.30 5.22 -19.50
C ALA A 581 3.68 5.01 -20.89
N PRO A 582 3.28 3.78 -21.26
CA PRO A 582 2.50 3.55 -22.46
C PRO A 582 1.21 4.37 -22.42
N GLY A 583 0.97 5.20 -23.38
CA GLY A 583 -0.15 6.16 -23.38
C GLY A 583 0.31 7.60 -23.60
N TRP A 584 1.58 7.91 -23.37
CA TRP A 584 2.14 9.18 -23.79
C TRP A 584 2.31 9.22 -25.31
N SER A 585 1.82 10.28 -25.90
CA SER A 585 1.98 10.62 -27.31
C SER A 585 2.39 12.07 -27.44
N ALA A 586 3.06 12.42 -28.54
CA ALA A 586 3.41 13.80 -28.85
C ALA A 586 3.08 14.15 -30.29
N THR A 587 2.75 15.43 -30.54
CA THR A 587 2.60 16.00 -31.85
C THR A 587 3.44 17.27 -32.00
N ALA A 588 3.99 17.49 -33.18
CA ALA A 588 4.70 18.72 -33.55
C ALA A 588 4.05 19.29 -34.80
N GLY A 589 3.43 20.49 -34.69
CA GLY A 589 2.70 21.10 -35.79
C GLY A 589 1.61 20.20 -36.39
N GLY A 590 0.90 19.43 -35.54
CA GLY A 590 -0.14 18.49 -35.93
C GLY A 590 0.36 17.14 -36.52
N ARG A 591 1.67 16.94 -36.60
CA ARG A 591 2.26 15.66 -37.03
C ARG A 591 2.72 14.86 -35.82
N SER A 592 2.50 13.53 -35.86
CA SER A 592 2.95 12.63 -34.80
C SER A 592 4.48 12.68 -34.64
N ALA A 593 4.93 12.85 -33.39
CA ALA A 593 6.30 12.72 -32.95
C ALA A 593 6.40 11.45 -32.09
N PRO A 594 7.16 10.42 -32.52
CA PRO A 594 7.33 9.22 -31.70
C PRO A 594 7.86 9.54 -30.30
N VAL A 595 7.29 8.89 -29.29
CA VAL A 595 7.74 9.01 -27.89
C VAL A 595 8.15 7.63 -27.39
N HIS A 596 9.30 7.55 -26.74
CA HIS A 596 9.82 6.31 -26.15
C HIS A 596 10.47 6.58 -24.79
N ALA A 597 10.79 5.51 -24.05
CA ALA A 597 11.61 5.59 -22.84
C ALA A 597 13.09 5.55 -23.21
N ASP A 598 13.90 6.41 -22.59
CA ASP A 598 15.35 6.19 -22.54
C ASP A 598 15.72 5.09 -21.53
N ALA A 599 17.00 4.79 -21.36
CA ALA A 599 17.45 3.76 -20.43
C ALA A 599 17.33 4.16 -18.93
N LEU A 600 16.97 5.42 -18.62
CA LEU A 600 16.57 5.86 -17.28
C LEU A 600 15.05 5.78 -17.07
N GLY A 601 14.29 5.34 -18.08
CA GLY A 601 12.83 5.33 -18.06
C GLY A 601 12.20 6.72 -18.20
N LEU A 602 12.93 7.71 -18.70
CA LEU A 602 12.42 9.06 -18.97
C LEU A 602 11.92 9.16 -20.41
N MET A 603 11.04 10.12 -20.68
CA MET A 603 10.46 10.30 -22.01
C MET A 603 11.42 10.99 -22.96
N VAL A 604 11.50 10.49 -24.19
CA VAL A 604 12.21 11.11 -25.31
C VAL A 604 11.26 11.19 -26.51
N ALA A 605 11.09 12.38 -27.08
CA ALA A 605 10.32 12.59 -28.31
C ALA A 605 11.22 12.86 -29.52
N GLU A 606 10.82 12.33 -30.69
CA GLU A 606 11.50 12.50 -31.98
C GLU A 606 10.64 13.34 -32.94
N PRO A 607 10.68 14.69 -32.86
CA PRO A 607 9.73 15.54 -33.56
C PRO A 607 9.90 15.65 -35.07
N ARG A 608 11.04 15.20 -35.63
CA ARG A 608 11.37 15.32 -37.07
C ARG A 608 11.07 16.72 -37.62
N ALA A 609 11.30 17.75 -36.80
CA ALA A 609 11.07 19.16 -37.11
C ALA A 609 12.37 19.95 -37.03
N SER A 610 12.37 21.16 -37.60
CA SER A 610 13.48 22.12 -37.51
C SER A 610 12.94 23.53 -37.36
N GLY A 611 13.70 24.42 -36.70
CA GLY A 611 13.29 25.77 -36.38
C GLY A 611 12.43 25.82 -35.12
N PRO A 612 11.71 26.95 -34.89
CA PRO A 612 10.77 27.09 -33.78
C PRO A 612 9.71 26.00 -33.83
N THR A 613 9.60 25.23 -32.79
CA THR A 613 8.73 24.05 -32.72
C THR A 613 7.98 24.03 -31.40
N ARG A 614 6.67 23.78 -31.49
CA ARG A 614 5.79 23.50 -30.34
C ARG A 614 5.39 22.03 -30.40
N LEU A 615 5.76 21.29 -29.37
CA LEU A 615 5.32 19.90 -29.16
C LEU A 615 4.18 19.89 -28.15
N GLU A 616 3.11 19.16 -28.48
CA GLU A 616 2.00 18.91 -27.57
C GLU A 616 2.06 17.45 -27.13
N PHE A 617 2.22 17.23 -25.83
CA PHE A 617 2.23 15.92 -25.22
C PHE A 617 0.87 15.64 -24.58
N THR A 618 0.35 14.42 -24.80
CA THR A 618 -0.92 13.99 -24.24
C THR A 618 -0.78 12.57 -23.70
N TYR A 619 -1.24 12.37 -22.46
CA TYR A 619 -1.38 11.05 -21.86
C TYR A 619 -2.78 10.51 -22.14
N ASP A 620 -2.88 9.40 -22.87
CA ASP A 620 -4.13 8.73 -23.17
C ASP A 620 -4.00 7.21 -23.02
N ASP A 621 -4.62 6.66 -21.98
CA ASP A 621 -4.71 5.25 -21.67
C ASP A 621 -5.97 4.60 -22.32
N ALA A 622 -6.52 5.22 -23.37
CA ALA A 622 -7.81 4.84 -23.95
C ALA A 622 -7.88 3.36 -24.40
N ALA A 623 -6.77 2.78 -24.86
CA ALA A 623 -6.75 1.36 -25.25
C ALA A 623 -6.94 0.44 -24.04
N GLU A 624 -6.24 0.71 -22.94
CA GLU A 624 -6.36 -0.02 -21.68
C GLU A 624 -7.73 0.20 -21.04
N LEU A 625 -8.23 1.44 -21.06
CA LEU A 625 -9.57 1.77 -20.57
C LEU A 625 -10.67 1.04 -21.35
N ARG A 626 -10.54 0.86 -22.66
CA ARG A 626 -11.49 0.07 -23.44
C ARG A 626 -11.44 -1.40 -23.08
N LEU A 627 -10.24 -2.00 -23.00
CA LEU A 627 -10.06 -3.40 -22.63
C LEU A 627 -10.63 -3.69 -21.23
N THR A 628 -10.25 -2.88 -20.25
CA THR A 628 -10.72 -3.01 -18.86
C THR A 628 -12.20 -2.66 -18.74
N GLY A 629 -12.73 -1.75 -19.57
CA GLY A 629 -14.17 -1.45 -19.67
C GLY A 629 -14.99 -2.65 -20.12
N TRP A 630 -14.55 -3.40 -21.13
CA TRP A 630 -15.17 -4.67 -21.52
C TRP A 630 -15.05 -5.71 -20.41
N GLY A 631 -13.91 -5.77 -19.73
CA GLY A 631 -13.73 -6.62 -18.54
C GLY A 631 -14.76 -6.32 -17.46
N GLN A 632 -14.97 -5.04 -17.11
CA GLN A 632 -15.97 -4.63 -16.12
C GLN A 632 -17.40 -5.00 -16.55
N LEU A 633 -17.74 -4.79 -17.81
CA LEU A 633 -19.05 -5.18 -18.33
C LEU A 633 -19.27 -6.70 -18.17
N LEU A 634 -18.28 -7.50 -18.54
CA LEU A 634 -18.33 -8.96 -18.33
C LEU A 634 -18.44 -9.29 -16.83
N GLY A 635 -17.71 -8.60 -15.97
CA GLY A 635 -17.80 -8.75 -14.51
C GLY A 635 -19.20 -8.47 -13.97
N LEU A 636 -19.88 -7.43 -14.48
CA LEU A 636 -21.26 -7.11 -14.12
C LEU A 636 -22.23 -8.19 -14.60
N VAL A 637 -22.06 -8.72 -15.81
CA VAL A 637 -22.88 -9.84 -16.33
C VAL A 637 -22.70 -11.07 -15.45
N LEU A 638 -21.45 -11.45 -15.11
CA LEU A 638 -21.18 -12.60 -14.24
C LEU A 638 -21.77 -12.39 -12.84
N LEU A 639 -21.68 -11.17 -12.31
CA LEU A 639 -22.29 -10.82 -11.03
C LEU A 639 -23.81 -11.01 -11.04
N LEU A 640 -24.49 -10.56 -12.09
CA LEU A 640 -25.92 -10.75 -12.25
C LEU A 640 -26.28 -12.24 -12.38
N VAL A 641 -25.53 -13.02 -13.16
CA VAL A 641 -25.72 -14.48 -13.27
C VAL A 641 -25.58 -15.15 -11.91
N GLN A 642 -24.59 -14.78 -11.13
CA GLN A 642 -24.38 -15.30 -9.76
C GLN A 642 -25.50 -14.86 -8.80
N ALA A 643 -26.01 -13.63 -8.93
CA ALA A 643 -27.09 -13.12 -8.08
C ALA A 643 -28.45 -13.79 -8.39
N ILE A 644 -28.79 -13.96 -9.66
CA ILE A 644 -30.08 -14.51 -10.12
C ILE A 644 -30.09 -16.04 -10.04
N GLY A 645 -28.91 -16.66 -10.10
CA GLY A 645 -28.81 -18.13 -10.03
C GLY A 645 -29.23 -18.82 -11.32
N ILE A 646 -29.16 -18.15 -12.47
CA ILE A 646 -29.44 -18.75 -13.81
C ILE A 646 -28.31 -19.74 -14.12
N GLY A 647 -28.62 -21.01 -14.11
CA GLY A 647 -27.70 -22.07 -14.52
C GLY A 647 -27.59 -23.26 -13.57
N GLY A 648 -28.66 -24.02 -13.43
CA GLY A 648 -28.59 -25.38 -12.85
C GLY A 648 -29.61 -25.67 -11.74
N ALA A 649 -30.58 -26.46 -12.09
CA ALA A 649 -31.40 -27.21 -11.15
C ALA A 649 -30.53 -28.08 -10.24
N HIS A 650 -30.86 -28.07 -8.98
CA HIS A 650 -30.62 -28.94 -7.86
C HIS A 650 -30.07 -28.19 -6.65
N ALA A 651 -31.01 -27.64 -5.86
CA ALA A 651 -30.78 -27.47 -4.43
C ALA A 651 -30.69 -28.90 -3.84
N GLY A 652 -29.47 -29.43 -3.75
CA GLY A 652 -29.24 -30.60 -2.93
C GLY A 652 -29.57 -30.28 -1.47
N PRO A 653 -30.00 -31.25 -0.66
CA PRO A 653 -30.37 -31.03 0.73
C PRO A 653 -29.22 -30.36 1.49
N ALA A 654 -29.59 -29.41 2.36
CA ALA A 654 -28.66 -28.84 3.35
C ALA A 654 -28.01 -29.99 4.13
N LEU A 655 -26.70 -29.87 4.37
CA LEU A 655 -26.01 -30.82 5.23
C LEU A 655 -26.70 -30.86 6.61
N PRO A 656 -27.01 -32.04 7.17
CA PRO A 656 -27.66 -32.11 8.45
C PRO A 656 -26.81 -31.43 9.53
N GLU A 657 -27.42 -30.61 10.34
CA GLU A 657 -26.84 -30.03 11.55
C GLU A 657 -26.42 -31.17 12.48
N ARG A 658 -25.11 -31.47 12.55
CA ARG A 658 -24.55 -32.42 13.52
C ARG A 658 -23.75 -31.67 14.60
#